data_a89565e76164b0d9bff28deaa81a1b1c
#
_entry.id   a89565e76164b0d9bff28deaa81a1b1c
#
_cell.length_a   1.000
_cell.length_b   1.000
_cell.length_c   1.000
_cell.angle_alpha   90.00
_cell.angle_beta   90.00
_cell.angle_gamma   90.00
#
_symmetry.space_group_name_H-M   'P 1'
#
loop_
_entity.id
_entity.type
_entity.pdbx_description
1 polymer ?
#
loop_
_entity_poly.entity_id
_entity_poly.type
_entity_poly.pdbx_seq_one_letter_code
_entity_poly.pdbx_strand_id
1 'polypeptide(L)'
;MSEKGKYYMTTAIAYTSGKPHIGNTYEIVLADAIARYKRAEGYDVYFQTGTDEHGQKIQEKAEKVGITPKEYVDNVAGEVQRIWDLMNTSYDSFVRTTDKDHEQQVQKIFKKMYDKGDIYKGAYEGLYCTPCESFWTESQLVDGKCPDCGREVQPAKEEAYFFQMSKYADRLIEHINTHPEFIQPVSRKNEMMNNFLLPGLQDLCVSRTSFSWGIPVDFDPKHVVYVWLDALTNYITKIGFDAEGASSELFEKNWPADLHLIGKDIVRFHTIYWPIFLMALDLPLPKQVFGHPWLLQGGDKMSKSKGNVIYADDMVNLFGVDATRYFVLHEMPFENDGIITWELVIERFNSDLANILGNLVNRTVSMSNKYFGGVVSCTGVTDAVDDDLKAVVTGARDKVAKKMEDLHVADAISEVFAVFRRCNKYIDETEPWVLAKDEAHEKRLGEVLYNLAEAITIGASLLESFLPETAQKIAGQLNTKLRTFDELDKFGLYESGNQVVEKPEILFARLDAKEVLPKVEEIQAAQKKEFEEEQRALGELPEEQAEAEEAIDIEPKEEIAYDDFMKMQFQVGEIIACEAVEKSKKLLCSQVKIGSQVKQIVSGIRKYYTPEEMVGKKVMVLVNLKPAKLAGVLSEGMLLCAEDAEGNLALMTPEKKMPSGAEIC
;
A
#
# COMPACT_ATOMS: atom_id res chain seq x y z
N MET A 1 -15.13 23.54 24.33
CA MET A 1 -15.44 22.81 23.08
C MET A 1 -16.84 22.26 23.23
N SER A 2 -17.74 22.50 22.28
CA SER A 2 -19.01 21.78 22.25
C SER A 2 -18.71 20.30 21.95
N GLU A 3 -19.08 19.39 22.87
CA GLU A 3 -18.96 17.97 22.62
C GLU A 3 -19.88 17.61 21.44
N LYS A 4 -19.28 17.24 20.30
CA LYS A 4 -20.03 16.79 19.09
C LYS A 4 -20.59 15.36 19.23
N GLY A 5 -20.39 14.73 20.38
CA GLY A 5 -20.78 13.36 20.64
C GLY A 5 -19.68 12.35 20.36
N LYS A 6 -20.04 11.03 20.37
CA LYS A 6 -19.10 9.95 20.12
C LYS A 6 -18.80 9.79 18.63
N TYR A 7 -17.63 9.24 18.34
CA TYR A 7 -17.24 8.77 17.01
C TYR A 7 -16.45 7.46 17.13
N TYR A 8 -17.12 6.34 16.90
CA TYR A 8 -16.49 5.03 16.91
C TYR A 8 -16.09 4.63 15.49
N MET A 9 -14.79 4.44 15.30
CA MET A 9 -14.25 4.02 14.01
C MET A 9 -13.29 2.85 14.13
N THR A 10 -13.21 2.05 13.07
CA THR A 10 -12.34 0.89 13.02
C THR A 10 -11.63 0.81 11.67
N THR A 11 -10.45 0.19 11.66
CA THR A 11 -9.89 -0.41 10.44
C THR A 11 -10.37 -1.85 10.29
N ALA A 12 -10.07 -2.49 9.16
CA ALA A 12 -9.97 -3.93 9.13
C ALA A 12 -8.91 -4.39 10.15
N ILE A 13 -9.06 -5.62 10.66
CA ILE A 13 -8.01 -6.25 11.45
C ILE A 13 -7.04 -6.98 10.53
N ALA A 14 -5.73 -6.76 10.71
CA ALA A 14 -4.71 -7.27 9.80
C ALA A 14 -4.58 -8.79 9.90
N TYR A 15 -4.71 -9.52 8.78
CA TYR A 15 -4.52 -10.96 8.77
C TYR A 15 -3.05 -11.32 8.99
N THR A 16 -2.77 -12.11 10.01
CA THR A 16 -1.40 -12.42 10.49
C THR A 16 -0.65 -13.38 9.58
N SER A 17 -0.71 -13.18 8.28
CA SER A 17 0.01 -14.03 7.32
C SER A 17 1.44 -13.56 7.01
N GLY A 18 1.92 -12.49 7.61
CA GLY A 18 3.27 -11.95 7.48
C GLY A 18 3.36 -10.48 7.78
N LYS A 19 4.58 -9.91 7.69
CA LYS A 19 4.84 -8.48 7.89
C LYS A 19 3.94 -7.62 6.98
N PRO A 20 3.26 -6.57 7.51
CA PRO A 20 2.45 -5.68 6.71
C PRO A 20 3.30 -4.83 5.74
N HIS A 21 2.89 -4.75 4.49
CA HIS A 21 3.50 -3.86 3.50
C HIS A 21 2.85 -2.48 3.53
N ILE A 22 3.42 -1.54 2.75
CA ILE A 22 2.97 -0.13 2.76
C ILE A 22 1.48 0.04 2.40
N GLY A 23 0.90 -0.87 1.62
CA GLY A 23 -0.54 -0.85 1.33
C GLY A 23 -1.41 -1.15 2.55
N ASN A 24 -0.97 -2.03 3.47
CA ASN A 24 -1.64 -2.25 4.75
C ASN A 24 -1.40 -1.06 5.70
N THR A 25 -0.18 -0.49 5.66
CA THR A 25 0.17 0.68 6.46
C THR A 25 -0.62 1.92 6.02
N TYR A 26 -0.95 2.04 4.73
CA TYR A 26 -1.82 3.11 4.23
C TYR A 26 -3.16 3.13 4.97
N GLU A 27 -3.82 1.97 5.14
CA GLU A 27 -5.12 1.87 5.82
C GLU A 27 -5.07 2.44 7.24
N ILE A 28 -4.06 2.05 8.03
CA ILE A 28 -3.96 2.53 9.42
C ILE A 28 -3.61 4.02 9.50
N VAL A 29 -2.79 4.54 8.58
CA VAL A 29 -2.44 5.97 8.52
C VAL A 29 -3.64 6.80 8.07
N LEU A 30 -4.42 6.31 7.11
CA LEU A 30 -5.67 6.94 6.68
C LEU A 30 -6.68 7.03 7.82
N ALA A 31 -6.86 5.93 8.56
CA ALA A 31 -7.74 5.88 9.72
C ALA A 31 -7.27 6.84 10.82
N ASP A 32 -5.96 6.88 11.09
CA ASP A 32 -5.38 7.78 12.08
C ASP A 32 -5.60 9.26 11.72
N ALA A 33 -5.41 9.62 10.45
CA ALA A 33 -5.65 10.99 9.98
C ALA A 33 -7.12 11.40 10.20
N ILE A 34 -8.07 10.51 9.91
CA ILE A 34 -9.50 10.73 10.16
C ILE A 34 -9.78 10.83 11.67
N ALA A 35 -9.22 9.92 12.48
CA ALA A 35 -9.40 9.93 13.92
C ALA A 35 -8.89 11.23 14.57
N ARG A 36 -7.67 11.67 14.21
CA ARG A 36 -7.09 12.93 14.68
C ARG A 36 -7.94 14.14 14.26
N TYR A 37 -8.39 14.15 13.01
CA TYR A 37 -9.25 15.21 12.52
C TYR A 37 -10.59 15.27 13.28
N LYS A 38 -11.24 14.13 13.51
CA LYS A 38 -12.48 14.06 14.30
C LYS A 38 -12.29 14.48 15.75
N ARG A 39 -11.15 14.15 16.36
CA ARG A 39 -10.78 14.67 17.70
C ARG A 39 -10.59 16.19 17.69
N ALA A 40 -9.92 16.72 16.65
CA ALA A 40 -9.76 18.17 16.49
C ALA A 40 -11.11 18.90 16.32
N GLU A 41 -12.07 18.28 15.62
CA GLU A 41 -13.44 18.79 15.52
C GLU A 41 -14.22 18.75 16.84
N GLY A 42 -13.73 18.04 17.87
CA GLY A 42 -14.35 17.94 19.19
C GLY A 42 -15.22 16.70 19.41
N TYR A 43 -15.10 15.65 18.57
CA TYR A 43 -15.69 14.34 18.82
C TYR A 43 -14.92 13.58 19.91
N ASP A 44 -15.64 12.77 20.69
CA ASP A 44 -15.09 11.75 21.55
C ASP A 44 -14.84 10.49 20.71
N VAL A 45 -13.62 10.39 20.16
CA VAL A 45 -13.26 9.35 19.21
C VAL A 45 -12.76 8.10 19.93
N TYR A 46 -13.31 6.94 19.56
CA TYR A 46 -12.76 5.63 19.89
C TYR A 46 -12.31 4.94 18.60
N PHE A 47 -11.01 4.76 18.45
CA PHE A 47 -10.39 4.18 17.25
C PHE A 47 -9.83 2.80 17.57
N GLN A 48 -10.40 1.76 16.94
CA GLN A 48 -10.01 0.36 17.09
C GLN A 48 -9.35 -0.17 15.83
N THR A 49 -8.26 -0.92 16.03
CA THR A 49 -7.56 -1.74 15.02
C THR A 49 -7.19 -3.08 15.65
N GLY A 50 -6.49 -3.97 14.93
CA GLY A 50 -6.04 -5.24 15.48
C GLY A 50 -5.57 -6.25 14.46
N THR A 51 -5.57 -7.52 14.88
CA THR A 51 -5.13 -8.66 14.08
C THR A 51 -6.15 -9.78 14.03
N ASP A 52 -6.32 -10.35 12.83
CA ASP A 52 -7.04 -11.60 12.56
C ASP A 52 -6.02 -12.74 12.54
N GLU A 53 -6.21 -13.72 13.45
CA GLU A 53 -5.15 -14.66 13.82
C GLU A 53 -5.53 -16.13 13.60
N HIS A 54 -6.76 -16.43 13.18
CA HIS A 54 -7.23 -17.79 12.95
C HIS A 54 -7.24 -18.18 11.48
N GLY A 55 -7.43 -19.48 11.19
CA GLY A 55 -7.62 -20.01 9.87
C GLY A 55 -6.58 -21.01 9.40
N GLN A 56 -6.92 -21.73 8.34
CA GLN A 56 -6.12 -22.80 7.76
C GLN A 56 -4.74 -22.33 7.32
N LYS A 57 -4.67 -21.18 6.67
CA LYS A 57 -3.43 -20.60 6.14
C LYS A 57 -2.41 -20.30 7.24
N ILE A 58 -2.88 -19.87 8.42
CA ILE A 58 -2.01 -19.61 9.57
C ILE A 58 -1.46 -20.93 10.13
N GLN A 59 -2.34 -21.93 10.29
CA GLN A 59 -1.92 -23.26 10.72
C GLN A 59 -0.84 -23.83 9.80
N GLU A 60 -1.07 -23.83 8.50
CA GLU A 60 -0.12 -24.33 7.49
C GLU A 60 1.23 -23.60 7.54
N LYS A 61 1.22 -22.27 7.75
CA LYS A 61 2.45 -21.48 7.88
C LYS A 61 3.22 -21.79 9.15
N ALA A 62 2.54 -21.91 10.28
CA ALA A 62 3.16 -22.29 11.55
C ALA A 62 3.78 -23.68 11.48
N GLU A 63 3.08 -24.66 10.89
CA GLU A 63 3.57 -26.01 10.65
C GLU A 63 4.83 -26.03 9.79
N LYS A 64 4.84 -25.24 8.70
CA LYS A 64 6.01 -25.13 7.81
C LYS A 64 7.27 -24.62 8.53
N VAL A 65 7.12 -23.63 9.42
CA VAL A 65 8.27 -23.10 10.18
C VAL A 65 8.54 -23.86 11.51
N GLY A 66 7.75 -24.89 11.81
CA GLY A 66 7.98 -25.78 12.94
C GLY A 66 7.66 -25.19 14.32
N ILE A 67 6.76 -24.21 14.41
CA ILE A 67 6.29 -23.60 15.64
C ILE A 67 4.78 -23.75 15.81
N THR A 68 4.25 -23.44 16.98
CA THR A 68 2.80 -23.47 17.20
C THR A 68 2.11 -22.29 16.47
N PRO A 69 0.85 -22.47 16.02
CA PRO A 69 0.09 -21.35 15.43
C PRO A 69 0.01 -20.14 16.37
N LYS A 70 -0.13 -20.34 17.68
CA LYS A 70 -0.16 -19.25 18.68
C LYS A 70 1.14 -18.46 18.70
N GLU A 71 2.28 -19.15 18.71
CA GLU A 71 3.60 -18.51 18.68
C GLU A 71 3.82 -17.76 17.36
N TYR A 72 3.37 -18.33 16.23
CA TYR A 72 3.43 -17.68 14.94
C TYR A 72 2.66 -16.35 14.92
N VAL A 73 1.40 -16.36 15.37
CA VAL A 73 0.58 -15.14 15.37
C VAL A 73 1.04 -14.11 16.41
N ASP A 74 1.62 -14.56 17.54
CA ASP A 74 2.20 -13.64 18.52
C ASP A 74 3.36 -12.82 17.91
N ASN A 75 4.22 -13.47 17.13
CA ASN A 75 5.32 -12.81 16.44
C ASN A 75 4.81 -11.82 15.37
N VAL A 76 3.86 -12.25 14.56
CA VAL A 76 3.33 -11.39 13.48
C VAL A 76 2.49 -10.23 14.04
N ALA A 77 1.65 -10.47 15.05
CA ALA A 77 0.87 -9.42 15.70
C ALA A 77 1.76 -8.36 16.35
N GLY A 78 2.85 -8.80 17.00
CA GLY A 78 3.86 -7.88 17.53
C GLY A 78 4.52 -7.01 16.46
N GLU A 79 4.79 -7.58 15.30
CA GLU A 79 5.36 -6.83 14.16
C GLU A 79 4.34 -5.85 13.55
N VAL A 80 3.06 -6.24 13.43
CA VAL A 80 1.97 -5.35 13.00
C VAL A 80 1.87 -4.16 13.95
N GLN A 81 1.81 -4.41 15.26
CA GLN A 81 1.71 -3.35 16.26
C GLN A 81 2.93 -2.42 16.23
N ARG A 82 4.14 -2.98 16.11
CA ARG A 82 5.37 -2.20 15.96
C ARG A 82 5.31 -1.24 14.75
N ILE A 83 4.78 -1.69 13.61
CA ILE A 83 4.65 -0.85 12.40
C ILE A 83 3.58 0.23 12.62
N TRP A 84 2.44 -0.10 13.27
CA TRP A 84 1.41 0.90 13.58
C TRP A 84 1.96 1.99 14.52
N ASP A 85 2.71 1.60 15.54
CA ASP A 85 3.35 2.54 16.48
C ASP A 85 4.45 3.36 15.80
N LEU A 86 5.26 2.76 14.91
CA LEU A 86 6.28 3.45 14.12
C LEU A 86 5.66 4.57 13.28
N MET A 87 4.45 4.37 12.73
CA MET A 87 3.74 5.37 11.94
C MET A 87 3.07 6.45 12.78
N ASN A 88 3.29 6.48 14.09
CA ASN A 88 2.70 7.43 15.03
C ASN A 88 1.16 7.44 14.96
N THR A 89 0.55 6.24 14.95
CA THR A 89 -0.90 6.10 14.92
C THR A 89 -1.51 6.15 16.33
N SER A 90 -2.69 6.76 16.45
CA SER A 90 -3.33 7.10 17.72
C SER A 90 -4.55 6.23 18.02
N TYR A 91 -4.47 4.93 17.68
CA TYR A 91 -5.54 3.99 18.02
C TYR A 91 -5.69 3.84 19.54
N ASP A 92 -6.95 3.69 19.98
CA ASP A 92 -7.30 3.53 21.41
C ASP A 92 -7.30 2.05 21.82
N SER A 93 -7.51 1.15 20.85
CA SER A 93 -7.59 -0.29 21.12
C SER A 93 -6.99 -1.13 19.98
N PHE A 94 -6.24 -2.14 20.39
CA PHE A 94 -5.72 -3.19 19.50
C PHE A 94 -6.36 -4.53 19.90
N VAL A 95 -7.20 -5.10 19.03
CA VAL A 95 -7.87 -6.37 19.25
C VAL A 95 -7.07 -7.51 18.63
N ARG A 96 -7.05 -8.65 19.29
CA ARG A 96 -6.55 -9.90 18.75
C ARG A 96 -7.69 -10.93 18.75
N THR A 97 -7.91 -11.62 17.64
CA THR A 97 -8.97 -12.65 17.64
C THR A 97 -8.67 -13.84 18.52
N THR A 98 -7.41 -14.00 18.99
CA THR A 98 -7.00 -14.95 20.03
C THR A 98 -7.15 -14.43 21.46
N ASP A 99 -7.71 -13.21 21.67
CA ASP A 99 -8.09 -12.74 23.00
C ASP A 99 -9.22 -13.62 23.54
N LYS A 100 -9.09 -14.12 24.79
CA LYS A 100 -10.01 -15.10 25.36
C LYS A 100 -11.44 -14.61 25.54
N ASP A 101 -11.61 -13.35 25.85
CA ASP A 101 -12.91 -12.68 25.93
C ASP A 101 -13.60 -12.63 24.56
N HIS A 102 -12.82 -12.35 23.50
CA HIS A 102 -13.32 -12.41 22.13
C HIS A 102 -13.76 -13.85 21.75
N GLU A 103 -12.89 -14.84 21.94
CA GLU A 103 -13.21 -16.25 21.63
C GLU A 103 -14.50 -16.71 22.33
N GLN A 104 -14.64 -16.40 23.62
CA GLN A 104 -15.85 -16.75 24.39
C GLN A 104 -17.12 -16.08 23.84
N GLN A 105 -17.03 -14.81 23.47
CA GLN A 105 -18.17 -14.11 22.89
C GLN A 105 -18.55 -14.64 21.51
N VAL A 106 -17.56 -14.99 20.66
CA VAL A 106 -17.81 -15.63 19.37
C VAL A 106 -18.58 -16.96 19.54
N GLN A 107 -18.20 -17.78 20.52
CA GLN A 107 -18.91 -19.03 20.82
C GLN A 107 -20.35 -18.77 21.24
N LYS A 108 -20.61 -17.79 22.10
CA LYS A 108 -21.96 -17.38 22.51
C LYS A 108 -22.77 -16.83 21.35
N ILE A 109 -22.16 -16.01 20.49
CA ILE A 109 -22.79 -15.46 19.27
C ILE A 109 -23.20 -16.59 18.33
N PHE A 110 -22.30 -17.54 18.07
CA PHE A 110 -22.59 -18.70 17.22
C PHE A 110 -23.75 -19.51 17.77
N LYS A 111 -23.73 -19.81 19.08
CA LYS A 111 -24.79 -20.55 19.75
C LYS A 111 -26.13 -19.81 19.71
N LYS A 112 -26.14 -18.51 19.95
CA LYS A 112 -27.35 -17.68 19.88
C LYS A 112 -27.99 -17.72 18.51
N MET A 113 -27.18 -17.60 17.43
CA MET A 113 -27.67 -17.71 16.05
C MET A 113 -28.18 -19.13 15.73
N TYR A 114 -27.52 -20.16 16.27
CA TYR A 114 -27.96 -21.54 16.13
C TYR A 114 -29.29 -21.79 16.84
N ASP A 115 -29.43 -21.37 18.08
CA ASP A 115 -30.68 -21.53 18.88
C ASP A 115 -31.83 -20.73 18.27
N LYS A 116 -31.57 -19.61 17.60
CA LYS A 116 -32.56 -18.81 16.86
C LYS A 116 -32.95 -19.45 15.53
N GLY A 117 -32.24 -20.49 15.08
CA GLY A 117 -32.48 -21.19 13.82
C GLY A 117 -31.93 -20.41 12.59
N ASP A 118 -31.05 -19.45 12.79
CA ASP A 118 -30.33 -18.76 11.71
C ASP A 118 -29.15 -19.59 11.21
N ILE A 119 -28.61 -20.48 12.06
CA ILE A 119 -27.57 -21.44 11.73
C ILE A 119 -28.16 -22.86 11.78
N TYR A 120 -27.85 -23.69 10.78
CA TYR A 120 -28.25 -25.09 10.72
C TYR A 120 -27.09 -25.98 10.25
N LYS A 121 -27.14 -27.27 10.58
CA LYS A 121 -26.12 -28.24 10.20
C LYS A 121 -26.43 -28.86 8.85
N GLY A 122 -25.45 -28.97 7.98
CA GLY A 122 -25.57 -29.54 6.64
C GLY A 122 -24.26 -30.13 6.15
N ALA A 123 -24.19 -30.46 4.85
CA ALA A 123 -22.97 -30.88 4.19
C ALA A 123 -22.61 -29.85 3.12
N TYR A 124 -21.38 -29.37 3.17
CA TYR A 124 -20.81 -28.52 2.12
C TYR A 124 -20.20 -29.40 1.02
N GLU A 125 -20.53 -29.09 -0.22
CA GLU A 125 -19.88 -29.63 -1.40
C GLU A 125 -19.72 -28.51 -2.41
N GLY A 126 -18.47 -28.09 -2.68
CA GLY A 126 -18.19 -26.95 -3.56
C GLY A 126 -16.70 -26.69 -3.70
N LEU A 127 -16.35 -25.47 -4.03
CA LEU A 127 -14.98 -25.04 -4.28
C LEU A 127 -14.53 -24.04 -3.21
N TYR A 128 -13.31 -24.21 -2.72
CA TYR A 128 -12.74 -23.40 -1.67
C TYR A 128 -11.40 -22.78 -2.11
N CYS A 129 -11.26 -21.48 -1.87
CA CYS A 129 -10.01 -20.75 -2.07
C CYS A 129 -9.32 -20.59 -0.72
N THR A 130 -8.27 -21.38 -0.45
CA THR A 130 -7.51 -21.28 0.80
C THR A 130 -6.87 -19.91 1.04
N PRO A 131 -6.27 -19.24 0.01
CA PRO A 131 -5.69 -17.92 0.24
C PRO A 131 -6.67 -16.80 0.64
N CYS A 132 -7.93 -16.87 0.17
CA CYS A 132 -8.98 -15.90 0.50
C CYS A 132 -9.91 -16.40 1.60
N GLU A 133 -9.77 -17.66 1.99
CA GLU A 133 -10.67 -18.36 2.91
C GLU A 133 -12.15 -18.22 2.51
N SER A 134 -12.42 -18.36 1.20
CA SER A 134 -13.74 -18.12 0.62
C SER A 134 -14.26 -19.33 -0.14
N PHE A 135 -15.58 -19.56 -0.01
CA PHE A 135 -16.30 -20.59 -0.73
C PHE A 135 -16.88 -20.06 -2.04
N TRP A 136 -16.85 -20.88 -3.07
CA TRP A 136 -17.33 -20.54 -4.41
C TRP A 136 -18.13 -21.68 -5.03
N THR A 137 -19.13 -21.33 -5.83
CA THR A 137 -19.77 -22.25 -6.76
C THR A 137 -19.04 -22.20 -8.11
N GLU A 138 -19.16 -23.23 -8.94
CA GLU A 138 -18.56 -23.25 -10.29
C GLU A 138 -18.98 -22.03 -11.13
N SER A 139 -20.24 -21.59 -11.00
CA SER A 139 -20.78 -20.44 -11.74
C SER A 139 -20.22 -19.09 -11.31
N GLN A 140 -19.58 -19.01 -10.14
CA GLN A 140 -18.98 -17.79 -9.60
C GLN A 140 -17.51 -17.66 -9.97
N LEU A 141 -16.87 -18.71 -10.47
CA LEU A 141 -15.48 -18.66 -10.87
C LEU A 141 -15.26 -17.82 -12.13
N VAL A 142 -14.13 -17.17 -12.21
CA VAL A 142 -13.63 -16.48 -13.40
C VAL A 142 -12.50 -17.32 -14.00
N ASP A 143 -12.70 -17.82 -15.21
CA ASP A 143 -11.76 -18.74 -15.88
C ASP A 143 -11.36 -19.96 -15.02
N GLY A 144 -12.30 -20.50 -14.24
CA GLY A 144 -12.07 -21.63 -13.34
C GLY A 144 -11.31 -21.30 -12.07
N LYS A 145 -11.08 -20.01 -11.76
CA LYS A 145 -10.30 -19.51 -10.63
C LYS A 145 -11.12 -18.65 -9.69
N CYS A 146 -10.58 -18.44 -8.50
CA CYS A 146 -11.17 -17.54 -7.50
C CYS A 146 -11.35 -16.12 -8.05
N PRO A 147 -12.55 -15.54 -8.06
CA PRO A 147 -12.79 -14.21 -8.59
C PRO A 147 -12.11 -13.09 -7.77
N ASP A 148 -11.83 -13.33 -6.48
CA ASP A 148 -11.22 -12.33 -5.61
C ASP A 148 -9.70 -12.22 -5.80
N CYS A 149 -9.00 -13.36 -5.98
CA CYS A 149 -7.53 -13.35 -6.03
C CYS A 149 -6.91 -13.98 -7.28
N GLY A 150 -7.73 -14.55 -8.18
CA GLY A 150 -7.27 -15.18 -9.43
C GLY A 150 -6.51 -16.51 -9.25
N ARG A 151 -6.45 -17.08 -8.03
CA ARG A 151 -5.78 -18.35 -7.76
C ARG A 151 -6.70 -19.55 -7.97
N GLU A 152 -6.11 -20.71 -8.07
CA GLU A 152 -6.85 -21.97 -8.18
C GLU A 152 -7.67 -22.24 -6.91
N VAL A 153 -8.84 -22.85 -7.10
CA VAL A 153 -9.73 -23.30 -6.03
C VAL A 153 -9.70 -24.82 -5.95
N GLN A 154 -9.94 -25.35 -4.75
CA GLN A 154 -9.90 -26.79 -4.53
C GLN A 154 -11.30 -27.30 -4.14
N PRO A 155 -11.70 -28.52 -4.59
CA PRO A 155 -12.92 -29.16 -4.13
C PRO A 155 -12.89 -29.35 -2.61
N ALA A 156 -13.97 -28.93 -1.93
CA ALA A 156 -14.16 -29.16 -0.51
C ALA A 156 -15.50 -29.87 -0.29
N LYS A 157 -15.45 -30.94 0.49
CA LYS A 157 -16.64 -31.70 0.90
C LYS A 157 -16.49 -32.03 2.38
N GLU A 158 -17.30 -31.37 3.21
CA GLU A 158 -17.26 -31.58 4.65
C GLU A 158 -18.62 -31.33 5.29
N GLU A 159 -18.85 -31.93 6.46
CA GLU A 159 -19.98 -31.55 7.32
C GLU A 159 -19.70 -30.14 7.86
N ALA A 160 -20.67 -29.27 7.79
CA ALA A 160 -20.53 -27.88 8.19
C ALA A 160 -21.83 -27.28 8.73
N TYR A 161 -21.71 -26.17 9.44
CA TYR A 161 -22.83 -25.32 9.79
C TYR A 161 -22.98 -24.22 8.75
N PHE A 162 -24.24 -23.91 8.43
CA PHE A 162 -24.63 -22.88 7.44
C PHE A 162 -25.45 -21.81 8.10
N PHE A 163 -25.15 -20.56 7.78
CA PHE A 163 -25.94 -19.40 8.16
C PHE A 163 -26.88 -19.00 7.01
N GLN A 164 -28.16 -18.78 7.33
CA GLN A 164 -29.21 -18.44 6.36
C GLN A 164 -29.12 -16.97 5.92
N MET A 165 -28.19 -16.66 5.02
CA MET A 165 -27.97 -15.31 4.50
C MET A 165 -29.20 -14.77 3.77
N SER A 166 -29.89 -15.64 3.01
CA SER A 166 -31.08 -15.30 2.23
C SER A 166 -32.23 -14.73 3.06
N LYS A 167 -32.37 -15.15 4.32
CA LYS A 167 -33.39 -14.65 5.25
C LYS A 167 -33.32 -13.14 5.50
N TYR A 168 -32.14 -12.54 5.37
CA TYR A 168 -31.88 -11.13 5.66
C TYR A 168 -31.63 -10.26 4.41
N ALA A 169 -31.57 -10.87 3.22
CA ALA A 169 -31.18 -10.19 1.99
C ALA A 169 -32.08 -8.99 1.66
N ASP A 170 -33.39 -9.15 1.68
CA ASP A 170 -34.33 -8.07 1.35
C ASP A 170 -34.20 -6.89 2.31
N ARG A 171 -34.04 -7.18 3.61
CA ARG A 171 -33.84 -6.16 4.64
C ARG A 171 -32.55 -5.39 4.45
N LEU A 172 -31.48 -6.07 4.03
CA LEU A 172 -30.20 -5.42 3.72
C LEU A 172 -30.29 -4.55 2.46
N ILE A 173 -30.96 -5.04 1.41
CA ILE A 173 -31.19 -4.28 0.17
C ILE A 173 -31.99 -3.00 0.48
N GLU A 174 -33.03 -3.09 1.30
CA GLU A 174 -33.79 -1.92 1.74
C GLU A 174 -32.92 -0.93 2.50
N HIS A 175 -32.10 -1.41 3.43
CA HIS A 175 -31.17 -0.56 4.19
C HIS A 175 -30.21 0.18 3.26
N ILE A 176 -29.54 -0.52 2.33
CA ILE A 176 -28.59 0.07 1.37
C ILE A 176 -29.28 1.13 0.49
N ASN A 177 -30.53 0.91 0.10
CA ASN A 177 -31.27 1.85 -0.75
C ASN A 177 -31.75 3.08 0.01
N THR A 178 -32.04 2.97 1.30
CA THR A 178 -32.50 4.07 2.14
C THR A 178 -31.38 4.84 2.82
N HIS A 179 -30.15 4.30 2.84
CA HIS A 179 -28.96 4.89 3.43
C HIS A 179 -27.83 4.99 2.39
N PRO A 180 -27.85 6.03 1.53
CA PRO A 180 -26.87 6.17 0.44
C PRO A 180 -25.44 6.35 0.94
N GLU A 181 -25.25 6.83 2.17
CA GLU A 181 -23.98 6.99 2.85
C GLU A 181 -23.36 5.68 3.34
N PHE A 182 -24.16 4.61 3.46
CA PHE A 182 -23.75 3.36 4.11
C PHE A 182 -22.54 2.70 3.44
N ILE A 183 -22.49 2.63 2.11
CA ILE A 183 -21.36 2.06 1.35
C ILE A 183 -20.71 3.12 0.48
N GLN A 184 -19.43 3.40 0.77
CA GLN A 184 -18.63 4.33 -0.01
C GLN A 184 -17.32 3.67 -0.49
N PRO A 185 -16.82 4.02 -1.68
CA PRO A 185 -17.45 4.83 -2.75
C PRO A 185 -18.70 4.18 -3.35
N VAL A 186 -19.48 4.96 -4.08
CA VAL A 186 -20.73 4.48 -4.73
C VAL A 186 -20.49 3.33 -5.70
N SER A 187 -19.33 3.25 -6.34
CA SER A 187 -18.94 2.11 -7.18
C SER A 187 -18.95 0.80 -6.42
N ARG A 188 -18.52 0.79 -5.16
CA ARG A 188 -18.55 -0.39 -4.28
C ARG A 188 -19.97 -0.79 -3.93
N LYS A 189 -20.84 0.19 -3.65
CA LYS A 189 -22.28 -0.07 -3.48
C LYS A 189 -22.86 -0.79 -4.71
N ASN A 190 -22.59 -0.26 -5.90
CA ASN A 190 -23.11 -0.82 -7.14
C ASN A 190 -22.59 -2.23 -7.39
N GLU A 191 -21.32 -2.48 -7.12
CA GLU A 191 -20.69 -3.79 -7.21
C GLU A 191 -21.38 -4.81 -6.27
N MET A 192 -21.60 -4.48 -5.01
CA MET A 192 -22.25 -5.34 -4.03
C MET A 192 -23.69 -5.63 -4.39
N MET A 193 -24.43 -4.61 -4.81
CA MET A 193 -25.83 -4.77 -5.22
C MET A 193 -25.95 -5.67 -6.46
N ASN A 194 -25.21 -5.38 -7.52
CA ASN A 194 -25.39 -6.05 -8.81
C ASN A 194 -24.80 -7.47 -8.85
N ASN A 195 -23.65 -7.68 -8.20
CA ASN A 195 -22.93 -8.95 -8.30
C ASN A 195 -23.34 -9.97 -7.23
N PHE A 196 -23.87 -9.52 -6.09
CA PHE A 196 -24.15 -10.41 -4.95
C PHE A 196 -25.59 -10.35 -4.46
N LEU A 197 -26.14 -9.16 -4.21
CA LEU A 197 -27.46 -9.05 -3.55
C LEU A 197 -28.62 -9.29 -4.51
N LEU A 198 -28.64 -8.63 -5.67
CA LEU A 198 -29.74 -8.79 -6.64
C LEU A 198 -29.82 -10.17 -7.30
N PRO A 199 -28.69 -10.88 -7.55
CA PRO A 199 -28.76 -12.28 -7.99
C PRO A 199 -29.28 -13.26 -6.94
N GLY A 200 -29.32 -12.85 -5.67
CA GLY A 200 -29.73 -13.66 -4.52
C GLY A 200 -28.54 -14.25 -3.76
N LEU A 201 -28.62 -14.19 -2.42
CA LEU A 201 -27.56 -14.71 -1.55
C LEU A 201 -27.73 -16.21 -1.33
N GLN A 202 -26.60 -16.91 -1.39
CA GLN A 202 -26.50 -18.31 -0.95
C GLN A 202 -26.25 -18.34 0.56
N ASP A 203 -26.68 -19.42 1.23
CA ASP A 203 -26.39 -19.62 2.64
C ASP A 203 -24.88 -19.80 2.84
N LEU A 204 -24.34 -19.16 3.89
CA LEU A 204 -22.92 -19.10 4.14
C LEU A 204 -22.46 -20.26 5.03
N CYS A 205 -21.46 -21.01 4.59
CA CYS A 205 -20.79 -21.98 5.44
C CYS A 205 -20.05 -21.23 6.57
N VAL A 206 -20.40 -21.49 7.83
CA VAL A 206 -19.86 -20.77 9.01
C VAL A 206 -19.08 -21.65 9.96
N SER A 207 -18.72 -22.87 9.57
CA SER A 207 -17.80 -23.71 10.31
C SER A 207 -16.94 -24.57 9.40
N ARG A 208 -15.81 -25.05 9.91
CA ARG A 208 -14.87 -25.93 9.23
C ARG A 208 -14.46 -27.09 10.11
N THR A 209 -14.12 -28.24 9.49
CA THR A 209 -13.59 -29.43 10.15
C THR A 209 -12.21 -29.86 9.62
N SER A 210 -11.76 -29.21 8.54
CA SER A 210 -10.52 -29.56 7.82
C SER A 210 -9.23 -29.09 8.52
N PHE A 211 -9.33 -28.20 9.51
CA PHE A 211 -8.22 -27.71 10.32
C PHE A 211 -8.70 -27.42 11.76
N SER A 212 -7.77 -27.20 12.67
CA SER A 212 -8.08 -27.05 14.11
C SER A 212 -7.73 -25.68 14.69
N TRP A 213 -6.96 -24.84 13.96
CA TRP A 213 -6.60 -23.50 14.42
C TRP A 213 -7.73 -22.51 14.17
N GLY A 214 -8.60 -22.37 15.14
CA GLY A 214 -9.78 -21.51 15.13
C GLY A 214 -10.56 -21.66 16.42
N ILE A 215 -11.63 -20.89 16.58
CA ILE A 215 -12.50 -20.94 17.76
C ILE A 215 -13.39 -22.17 17.66
N PRO A 216 -13.32 -23.15 18.59
CA PRO A 216 -14.18 -24.33 18.52
C PRO A 216 -15.65 -23.96 18.77
N VAL A 217 -16.56 -24.61 18.03
CA VAL A 217 -18.01 -24.54 18.35
C VAL A 217 -18.25 -25.24 19.66
N ASP A 218 -18.74 -24.52 20.67
CA ASP A 218 -18.82 -24.99 22.06
C ASP A 218 -19.58 -26.33 22.21
N PHE A 219 -20.72 -26.48 21.54
CA PHE A 219 -21.56 -27.69 21.58
C PHE A 219 -21.19 -28.76 20.54
N ASP A 220 -20.25 -28.48 19.63
CA ASP A 220 -19.73 -29.44 18.65
C ASP A 220 -18.25 -29.17 18.33
N PRO A 221 -17.32 -29.53 19.24
CA PRO A 221 -15.89 -29.14 19.16
C PRO A 221 -15.11 -29.74 17.99
N LYS A 222 -15.75 -30.56 17.14
CA LYS A 222 -15.15 -31.02 15.88
C LYS A 222 -15.10 -29.91 14.83
N HIS A 223 -15.93 -28.88 15.01
CA HIS A 223 -16.02 -27.74 14.14
C HIS A 223 -15.31 -26.54 14.76
N VAL A 224 -14.57 -25.81 13.96
CA VAL A 224 -14.12 -24.45 14.27
C VAL A 224 -15.00 -23.44 13.55
N VAL A 225 -15.22 -22.30 14.20
CA VAL A 225 -15.99 -21.18 13.63
C VAL A 225 -15.28 -20.65 12.38
N TYR A 226 -16.04 -20.34 11.35
CA TYR A 226 -15.52 -19.76 10.11
C TYR A 226 -14.89 -18.39 10.36
N VAL A 227 -13.72 -18.18 9.78
CA VAL A 227 -12.86 -17.01 10.05
C VAL A 227 -13.58 -15.67 9.91
N TRP A 228 -14.50 -15.51 8.96
CA TRP A 228 -15.21 -14.26 8.79
C TRP A 228 -16.29 -13.99 9.84
N LEU A 229 -16.92 -15.03 10.43
CA LEU A 229 -17.81 -14.83 11.57
C LEU A 229 -17.00 -14.46 12.83
N ASP A 230 -15.85 -15.09 13.00
CA ASP A 230 -14.86 -14.75 14.02
C ASP A 230 -14.35 -13.31 13.84
N ALA A 231 -13.69 -13.04 12.72
CA ALA A 231 -13.05 -11.75 12.45
C ALA A 231 -14.02 -10.56 12.54
N LEU A 232 -15.20 -10.63 11.92
CA LEU A 232 -16.14 -9.49 11.88
C LEU A 232 -16.73 -9.13 13.24
N THR A 233 -16.90 -10.12 14.13
CA THR A 233 -17.45 -9.86 15.46
C THR A 233 -16.49 -9.11 16.40
N ASN A 234 -15.21 -8.97 16.04
CA ASN A 234 -14.25 -8.18 16.82
C ASN A 234 -14.74 -6.75 17.08
N TYR A 235 -15.47 -6.17 16.13
CA TYR A 235 -15.95 -4.79 16.20
C TYR A 235 -16.95 -4.53 17.33
N ILE A 236 -17.58 -5.58 17.87
CA ILE A 236 -18.48 -5.48 19.02
C ILE A 236 -17.90 -6.15 20.27
N THR A 237 -17.17 -7.26 20.14
CA THR A 237 -16.64 -7.99 21.29
C THR A 237 -15.60 -7.20 22.04
N LYS A 238 -14.69 -6.49 21.34
CA LYS A 238 -13.61 -5.71 21.95
C LYS A 238 -14.12 -4.53 22.78
N ILE A 239 -15.25 -3.95 22.40
CA ILE A 239 -15.91 -2.89 23.16
C ILE A 239 -16.87 -3.44 24.21
N GLY A 240 -16.95 -4.78 24.38
CA GLY A 240 -17.64 -5.43 25.47
C GLY A 240 -19.11 -5.77 25.21
N PHE A 241 -19.46 -6.13 23.98
CA PHE A 241 -20.74 -6.77 23.68
C PHE A 241 -20.83 -8.12 24.39
N ASP A 242 -21.94 -8.40 25.03
CA ASP A 242 -22.26 -9.72 25.59
C ASP A 242 -23.53 -10.30 24.93
N ALA A 243 -23.39 -11.46 24.29
CA ALA A 243 -24.48 -12.10 23.56
C ALA A 243 -25.58 -12.66 24.47
N GLU A 244 -25.31 -12.93 25.76
CA GLU A 244 -26.21 -13.56 26.73
C GLU A 244 -26.55 -12.66 27.92
N GLY A 245 -25.72 -11.64 28.19
CA GLY A 245 -25.83 -10.75 29.34
C GLY A 245 -26.00 -9.29 28.99
N ALA A 246 -25.70 -8.44 29.96
CA ALA A 246 -25.63 -7.00 29.73
C ALA A 246 -24.26 -6.64 29.16
N SER A 247 -24.26 -5.93 28.03
CA SER A 247 -23.04 -5.40 27.42
C SER A 247 -22.39 -4.32 28.29
N SER A 248 -21.12 -4.02 28.04
CA SER A 248 -20.37 -3.03 28.80
C SER A 248 -20.85 -1.60 28.52
N GLU A 249 -20.52 -0.66 29.41
CA GLU A 249 -20.75 0.77 29.20
C GLU A 249 -20.02 1.30 27.95
N LEU A 250 -18.87 0.71 27.60
CA LEU A 250 -18.09 1.08 26.40
C LEU A 250 -18.85 0.70 25.14
N PHE A 251 -19.52 -0.48 25.11
CA PHE A 251 -20.37 -0.91 24.00
C PHE A 251 -21.58 0.02 23.88
N GLU A 252 -22.31 0.25 24.97
CA GLU A 252 -23.51 1.11 24.97
C GLU A 252 -23.19 2.55 24.53
N LYS A 253 -22.00 3.05 24.88
CA LYS A 253 -21.55 4.38 24.45
C LYS A 253 -21.20 4.42 22.98
N ASN A 254 -20.49 3.44 22.45
CA ASN A 254 -19.83 3.52 21.15
C ASN A 254 -20.60 2.85 20.02
N TRP A 255 -21.35 1.76 20.27
CA TRP A 255 -22.09 1.12 19.19
C TRP A 255 -23.37 1.89 18.82
N PRO A 256 -23.78 1.99 17.54
CA PRO A 256 -23.12 1.47 16.35
C PRO A 256 -21.88 2.27 15.93
N ALA A 257 -20.97 1.63 15.19
CA ALA A 257 -19.80 2.29 14.63
C ALA A 257 -20.21 3.39 13.65
N ASP A 258 -19.49 4.51 13.69
CA ASP A 258 -19.69 5.63 12.76
C ASP A 258 -19.00 5.34 11.42
N LEU A 259 -17.82 4.66 11.45
CA LEU A 259 -17.06 4.32 10.25
C LEU A 259 -16.33 2.98 10.42
N HIS A 260 -16.55 2.06 9.48
CA HIS A 260 -15.62 0.97 9.19
C HIS A 260 -14.78 1.34 7.96
N LEU A 261 -13.48 1.53 8.15
CA LEU A 261 -12.51 1.80 7.09
C LEU A 261 -11.80 0.49 6.73
N ILE A 262 -11.92 0.05 5.48
CA ILE A 262 -11.44 -1.26 5.06
C ILE A 262 -10.90 -1.23 3.62
N GLY A 263 -10.06 -2.20 3.25
CA GLY A 263 -9.63 -2.38 1.86
C GLY A 263 -10.79 -2.79 0.94
N LYS A 264 -10.75 -2.35 -0.30
CA LYS A 264 -11.81 -2.66 -1.30
C LYS A 264 -12.01 -4.16 -1.55
N ASP A 265 -11.00 -4.98 -1.29
CA ASP A 265 -11.01 -6.44 -1.46
C ASP A 265 -11.90 -7.16 -0.44
N ILE A 266 -12.18 -6.54 0.70
CA ILE A 266 -13.02 -7.12 1.76
C ILE A 266 -14.35 -6.37 1.96
N VAL A 267 -14.73 -5.51 1.02
CA VAL A 267 -16.02 -4.79 1.06
C VAL A 267 -17.22 -5.74 1.16
N ARG A 268 -17.21 -6.87 0.44
CA ARG A 268 -18.28 -7.86 0.50
C ARG A 268 -18.55 -8.37 1.91
N PHE A 269 -17.50 -8.67 2.66
CA PHE A 269 -17.63 -9.18 4.03
C PHE A 269 -18.18 -8.12 4.99
N HIS A 270 -17.79 -6.86 4.83
CA HIS A 270 -18.20 -5.76 5.71
C HIS A 270 -19.54 -5.12 5.35
N THR A 271 -20.01 -5.30 4.11
CA THR A 271 -21.27 -4.69 3.64
C THR A 271 -22.38 -5.68 3.38
N ILE A 272 -22.06 -7.00 3.36
CA ILE A 272 -23.05 -8.07 3.22
C ILE A 272 -23.05 -8.97 4.46
N TYR A 273 -21.92 -9.63 4.79
CA TYR A 273 -21.90 -10.61 5.89
C TYR A 273 -22.09 -9.91 7.24
N TRP A 274 -21.29 -8.88 7.51
CA TRP A 274 -21.34 -8.17 8.78
C TRP A 274 -22.72 -7.57 9.12
N PRO A 275 -23.35 -6.79 8.23
CA PRO A 275 -24.70 -6.29 8.48
C PRO A 275 -25.72 -7.40 8.73
N ILE A 276 -25.63 -8.51 7.99
CA ILE A 276 -26.54 -9.64 8.17
C ILE A 276 -26.33 -10.32 9.54
N PHE A 277 -25.08 -10.51 9.99
CA PHE A 277 -24.81 -11.03 11.34
C PHE A 277 -25.34 -10.09 12.42
N LEU A 278 -25.20 -8.78 12.25
CA LEU A 278 -25.79 -7.80 13.17
C LEU A 278 -27.33 -7.86 13.19
N MET A 279 -27.95 -8.00 12.02
CA MET A 279 -29.40 -8.18 11.94
C MET A 279 -29.88 -9.46 12.65
N ALA A 280 -29.11 -10.55 12.57
CA ALA A 280 -29.38 -11.79 13.28
C ALA A 280 -29.22 -11.65 14.81
N LEU A 281 -28.35 -10.76 15.25
CA LEU A 281 -28.14 -10.40 16.65
C LEU A 281 -29.11 -9.33 17.16
N ASP A 282 -29.98 -8.80 16.28
CA ASP A 282 -30.89 -7.68 16.56
C ASP A 282 -30.16 -6.41 16.99
N LEU A 283 -28.97 -6.18 16.42
CA LEU A 283 -28.13 -5.00 16.67
C LEU A 283 -28.29 -3.96 15.54
N PRO A 284 -28.11 -2.66 15.86
CA PRO A 284 -28.09 -1.62 14.82
C PRO A 284 -26.85 -1.78 13.95
N LEU A 285 -26.97 -1.37 12.68
CA LEU A 285 -25.89 -1.44 11.70
C LEU A 285 -24.92 -0.25 11.85
N PRO A 286 -23.64 -0.40 11.42
CA PRO A 286 -22.72 0.72 11.33
C PRO A 286 -23.26 1.78 10.37
N LYS A 287 -22.90 3.04 10.60
CA LYS A 287 -23.41 4.15 9.77
C LYS A 287 -22.78 4.16 8.39
N GLN A 288 -21.47 3.86 8.31
CA GLN A 288 -20.74 3.93 7.07
C GLN A 288 -19.63 2.86 6.99
N VAL A 289 -19.48 2.27 5.80
CA VAL A 289 -18.35 1.43 5.42
C VAL A 289 -17.65 2.09 4.24
N PHE A 290 -16.38 2.43 4.39
CA PHE A 290 -15.55 2.98 3.32
C PHE A 290 -14.53 1.95 2.84
N GLY A 291 -14.71 1.49 1.60
CA GLY A 291 -13.79 0.58 0.92
C GLY A 291 -12.72 1.34 0.16
N HIS A 292 -11.59 1.61 0.80
CA HIS A 292 -10.49 2.36 0.18
C HIS A 292 -9.80 1.57 -0.95
N PRO A 293 -9.23 2.24 -1.96
CA PRO A 293 -8.50 1.61 -3.06
C PRO A 293 -7.16 1.04 -2.61
N TRP A 294 -6.51 0.29 -3.51
CA TRP A 294 -5.18 -0.26 -3.29
C TRP A 294 -4.06 0.73 -3.64
N LEU A 295 -2.93 0.55 -2.98
CA LEU A 295 -1.67 1.18 -3.33
C LEU A 295 -0.83 0.17 -4.13
N LEU A 296 -0.59 0.47 -5.40
CA LEU A 296 0.10 -0.40 -6.36
C LEU A 296 1.54 0.10 -6.56
N GLN A 297 2.51 -0.81 -6.65
CA GLN A 297 3.86 -0.44 -7.02
C GLN A 297 4.04 -0.49 -8.55
N GLY A 298 4.28 0.67 -9.15
CA GLY A 298 4.46 0.77 -10.61
C GLY A 298 3.26 0.29 -11.44
N GLY A 299 2.07 0.20 -10.83
CA GLY A 299 0.85 -0.33 -11.45
C GLY A 299 0.55 -1.80 -11.13
N ASP A 300 1.45 -2.50 -10.45
CA ASP A 300 1.29 -3.90 -10.03
C ASP A 300 0.98 -4.03 -8.53
N LYS A 301 0.23 -5.09 -8.17
CA LYS A 301 0.08 -5.48 -6.76
C LYS A 301 1.45 -5.86 -6.17
N MET A 302 1.71 -5.40 -4.95
CA MET A 302 2.90 -5.78 -4.20
C MET A 302 2.86 -7.26 -3.83
N SER A 303 3.97 -7.96 -4.06
CA SER A 303 4.14 -9.38 -3.75
C SER A 303 5.60 -9.68 -3.44
N LYS A 304 5.85 -10.45 -2.37
CA LYS A 304 7.20 -10.91 -2.02
C LYS A 304 7.85 -11.69 -3.18
N SER A 305 7.09 -12.54 -3.88
CA SER A 305 7.58 -13.32 -5.02
C SER A 305 8.00 -12.48 -6.22
N LYS A 306 7.47 -11.26 -6.37
CA LYS A 306 7.89 -10.31 -7.41
C LYS A 306 9.06 -9.43 -6.97
N GLY A 307 9.46 -9.46 -5.68
CA GLY A 307 10.47 -8.58 -5.11
C GLY A 307 10.11 -7.09 -5.17
N ASN A 308 8.81 -6.77 -5.24
CA ASN A 308 8.32 -5.41 -5.39
C ASN A 308 7.58 -4.90 -4.14
N VAL A 309 7.85 -5.47 -2.97
CA VAL A 309 7.20 -5.04 -1.73
C VAL A 309 7.93 -3.82 -1.17
N ILE A 310 7.17 -2.82 -0.78
CA ILE A 310 7.65 -1.65 -0.05
C ILE A 310 7.13 -1.76 1.38
N TYR A 311 8.01 -1.68 2.37
CA TYR A 311 7.66 -1.70 3.77
C TYR A 311 7.73 -0.30 4.39
N ALA A 312 6.90 -0.05 5.41
CA ALA A 312 6.83 1.25 6.05
C ALA A 312 8.13 1.63 6.77
N ASP A 313 8.79 0.68 7.41
CA ASP A 313 10.07 0.92 8.09
C ASP A 313 11.19 1.31 7.12
N ASP A 314 11.24 0.75 5.91
CA ASP A 314 12.18 1.17 4.87
C ASP A 314 11.92 2.63 4.46
N MET A 315 10.64 2.98 4.26
CA MET A 315 10.27 4.36 3.93
C MET A 315 10.58 5.33 5.08
N VAL A 316 10.29 4.94 6.31
CA VAL A 316 10.59 5.77 7.50
C VAL A 316 12.10 5.97 7.67
N ASN A 317 12.91 4.94 7.45
CA ASN A 317 14.37 5.03 7.52
C ASN A 317 14.96 5.96 6.44
N LEU A 318 14.36 6.00 5.26
CA LEU A 318 14.84 6.85 4.15
C LEU A 318 14.28 8.29 4.22
N PHE A 319 13.06 8.49 4.68
CA PHE A 319 12.33 9.75 4.52
C PHE A 319 11.78 10.32 5.83
N GLY A 320 11.67 9.52 6.88
CA GLY A 320 11.01 9.88 8.14
C GLY A 320 9.50 9.58 8.15
N VAL A 321 8.93 9.60 9.35
CA VAL A 321 7.53 9.20 9.60
C VAL A 321 6.55 10.11 8.85
N ASP A 322 6.64 11.42 9.07
CA ASP A 322 5.66 12.36 8.50
C ASP A 322 5.77 12.46 6.96
N ALA A 323 6.95 12.28 6.38
CA ALA A 323 7.09 12.22 4.92
C ALA A 323 6.44 10.95 4.34
N THR A 324 6.57 9.82 5.03
CA THR A 324 5.89 8.58 4.66
C THR A 324 4.38 8.74 4.78
N ARG A 325 3.88 9.33 5.88
CA ARG A 325 2.46 9.66 6.06
C ARG A 325 1.94 10.58 4.96
N TYR A 326 2.68 11.65 4.66
CA TYR A 326 2.31 12.56 3.57
C TYR A 326 2.10 11.83 2.26
N PHE A 327 3.08 11.01 1.87
CA PHE A 327 3.03 10.30 0.60
C PHE A 327 1.81 9.38 0.50
N VAL A 328 1.60 8.49 1.48
CA VAL A 328 0.50 7.53 1.44
C VAL A 328 -0.88 8.18 1.56
N LEU A 329 -0.99 9.36 2.20
CA LEU A 329 -2.26 10.09 2.30
C LEU A 329 -2.52 10.95 1.05
N HIS A 330 -1.48 11.54 0.45
CA HIS A 330 -1.62 12.47 -0.68
C HIS A 330 -1.82 11.76 -2.02
N GLU A 331 -1.11 10.64 -2.26
CA GLU A 331 -1.11 9.94 -3.56
C GLU A 331 -2.24 8.90 -3.68
N MET A 332 -3.13 8.80 -2.68
CA MET A 332 -4.25 7.87 -2.71
C MET A 332 -5.56 8.58 -3.09
N PRO A 333 -6.05 8.40 -4.32
CA PRO A 333 -7.36 8.91 -4.73
C PRO A 333 -8.48 8.27 -3.91
N PHE A 334 -9.65 8.92 -3.86
CA PHE A 334 -10.80 8.41 -3.11
C PHE A 334 -11.34 7.06 -3.62
N GLU A 335 -11.32 6.83 -4.93
CA GLU A 335 -12.00 5.69 -5.57
C GLU A 335 -11.05 4.79 -6.37
N ASN A 336 -10.05 5.39 -7.04
CA ASN A 336 -9.12 4.69 -7.91
C ASN A 336 -7.87 4.25 -7.17
N ASP A 337 -7.21 3.19 -7.67
CA ASP A 337 -5.95 2.73 -7.08
C ASP A 337 -4.86 3.80 -7.20
N GLY A 338 -4.09 3.94 -6.14
CA GLY A 338 -2.91 4.80 -6.11
C GLY A 338 -1.68 4.07 -6.63
N ILE A 339 -0.69 4.83 -7.08
CA ILE A 339 0.59 4.28 -7.55
C ILE A 339 1.72 4.84 -6.70
N ILE A 340 2.61 3.94 -6.25
CA ILE A 340 3.85 4.30 -5.60
C ILE A 340 5.05 3.87 -6.46
N THR A 341 5.99 4.78 -6.65
CA THR A 341 7.35 4.47 -7.11
C THR A 341 8.33 5.27 -6.27
N TRP A 342 9.56 4.81 -6.16
CA TRP A 342 10.57 5.50 -5.37
C TRP A 342 10.90 6.89 -5.93
N GLU A 343 10.87 7.04 -7.24
CA GLU A 343 11.06 8.31 -7.93
C GLU A 343 9.95 9.30 -7.58
N LEU A 344 8.69 8.84 -7.57
CA LEU A 344 7.54 9.67 -7.19
C LEU A 344 7.62 10.10 -5.73
N VAL A 345 8.05 9.21 -4.82
CA VAL A 345 8.26 9.55 -3.40
C VAL A 345 9.30 10.67 -3.27
N ILE A 346 10.45 10.55 -3.96
CA ILE A 346 11.52 11.56 -3.94
C ILE A 346 11.02 12.88 -4.55
N GLU A 347 10.28 12.81 -5.65
CA GLU A 347 9.71 14.00 -6.30
C GLU A 347 8.77 14.75 -5.35
N ARG A 348 7.82 14.06 -4.73
CA ARG A 348 6.86 14.64 -3.78
C ARG A 348 7.55 15.19 -2.53
N PHE A 349 8.52 14.45 -2.00
CA PHE A 349 9.31 14.92 -0.88
C PHE A 349 9.99 16.26 -1.21
N ASN A 350 10.62 16.34 -2.37
CA ASN A 350 11.35 17.55 -2.77
C ASN A 350 10.42 18.71 -3.15
N SER A 351 9.35 18.46 -3.93
CA SER A 351 8.46 19.51 -4.42
C SER A 351 7.57 20.07 -3.30
N ASP A 352 6.97 19.20 -2.51
CA ASP A 352 5.92 19.61 -1.57
C ASP A 352 6.49 19.83 -0.16
N LEU A 353 7.19 18.83 0.39
CA LEU A 353 7.69 18.92 1.77
C LEU A 353 8.91 19.83 1.89
N ALA A 354 9.91 19.66 1.06
CA ALA A 354 11.12 20.48 1.15
C ALA A 354 10.91 21.90 0.59
N ASN A 355 10.37 22.04 -0.64
CA ASN A 355 10.27 23.34 -1.29
C ASN A 355 9.06 24.15 -0.83
N ILE A 356 7.84 23.59 -0.82
CA ILE A 356 6.63 24.35 -0.47
C ILE A 356 6.60 24.60 1.03
N LEU A 357 6.76 23.57 1.87
CA LEU A 357 6.58 23.69 3.31
C LEU A 357 7.89 24.03 4.05
N GLY A 358 8.91 23.20 3.92
CA GLY A 358 10.17 23.37 4.68
C GLY A 358 10.87 24.69 4.38
N ASN A 359 10.99 25.04 3.11
CA ASN A 359 11.58 26.30 2.68
C ASN A 359 10.77 27.53 3.11
N LEU A 360 9.42 27.45 3.10
CA LEU A 360 8.56 28.54 3.57
C LEU A 360 8.82 28.85 5.05
N VAL A 361 8.80 27.84 5.92
CA VAL A 361 9.04 28.02 7.36
C VAL A 361 10.45 28.55 7.60
N ASN A 362 11.45 27.95 6.99
CA ASN A 362 12.85 28.37 7.13
C ASN A 362 13.07 29.81 6.66
N ARG A 363 12.51 30.22 5.51
CA ARG A 363 12.60 31.61 5.00
C ARG A 363 11.94 32.58 5.95
N THR A 364 10.75 32.27 6.46
CA THR A 364 10.00 33.16 7.36
C THR A 364 10.75 33.39 8.66
N VAL A 365 11.22 32.32 9.33
CA VAL A 365 12.01 32.40 10.55
C VAL A 365 13.34 33.13 10.30
N SER A 366 14.03 32.82 9.21
CA SER A 366 15.33 33.46 8.87
C SER A 366 15.16 34.93 8.55
N MET A 367 14.11 35.36 7.85
CA MET A 367 13.85 36.79 7.60
C MET A 367 13.47 37.53 8.88
N SER A 368 12.68 36.91 9.78
CA SER A 368 12.35 37.49 11.08
C SER A 368 13.62 37.73 11.92
N ASN A 369 14.52 36.75 11.96
CA ASN A 369 15.83 36.92 12.65
C ASN A 369 16.67 37.99 12.02
N LYS A 370 16.78 37.98 10.68
CA LYS A 370 17.63 38.89 9.95
C LYS A 370 17.24 40.37 10.08
N TYR A 371 15.93 40.64 10.02
CA TYR A 371 15.44 42.00 9.95
C TYR A 371 14.97 42.57 11.29
N PHE A 372 14.51 41.73 12.21
CA PHE A 372 13.92 42.12 13.50
C PHE A 372 14.47 41.36 14.71
N GLY A 373 15.62 40.69 14.60
CA GLY A 373 16.22 39.92 15.70
C GLY A 373 15.29 38.78 16.19
N GLY A 374 14.44 38.26 15.31
CA GLY A 374 13.49 37.20 15.62
C GLY A 374 12.15 37.67 16.15
N VAL A 375 11.98 38.95 16.42
CA VAL A 375 10.69 39.50 16.93
C VAL A 375 9.72 39.71 15.79
N VAL A 376 8.53 39.12 15.90
CA VAL A 376 7.45 39.24 14.93
C VAL A 376 6.33 40.06 15.53
N SER A 377 6.04 41.22 14.93
CA SER A 377 5.07 42.18 15.47
C SER A 377 4.02 42.60 14.44
N CYS A 378 2.77 42.60 14.85
CA CYS A 378 1.68 43.26 14.10
C CYS A 378 1.87 44.77 14.13
N THR A 379 2.02 45.37 12.97
CA THR A 379 2.23 46.85 12.86
C THR A 379 1.00 47.59 12.36
N GLY A 380 0.01 46.85 11.82
CA GLY A 380 -1.22 47.39 11.26
C GLY A 380 -1.06 48.08 9.90
N VAL A 381 0.11 47.98 9.26
CA VAL A 381 0.36 48.59 7.93
C VAL A 381 -0.01 47.54 6.85
N THR A 382 -1.27 47.59 6.45
CA THR A 382 -1.89 46.61 5.53
C THR A 382 -1.82 47.04 4.05
N ASP A 383 -1.98 46.06 3.16
CA ASP A 383 -2.12 46.22 1.71
C ASP A 383 -3.17 45.26 1.19
N ALA A 384 -3.71 45.49 -0.02
CA ALA A 384 -4.72 44.63 -0.64
C ALA A 384 -4.29 43.16 -0.81
N VAL A 385 -3.00 42.89 -0.99
CA VAL A 385 -2.45 41.51 -1.08
C VAL A 385 -2.61 40.74 0.23
N ASP A 386 -2.71 41.45 1.37
CA ASP A 386 -2.91 40.82 2.69
C ASP A 386 -4.33 40.27 2.81
N ASP A 387 -5.33 40.97 2.25
CA ASP A 387 -6.72 40.54 2.28
C ASP A 387 -6.93 39.22 1.51
N ASP A 388 -6.26 39.07 0.38
CA ASP A 388 -6.28 37.81 -0.39
C ASP A 388 -5.61 36.66 0.39
N LEU A 389 -4.45 36.91 1.02
CA LEU A 389 -3.83 35.91 1.91
C LEU A 389 -4.79 35.51 3.04
N LYS A 390 -5.36 36.49 3.75
CA LYS A 390 -6.27 36.24 4.87
C LYS A 390 -7.50 35.44 4.44
N ALA A 391 -8.10 35.80 3.30
CA ALA A 391 -9.27 35.09 2.77
C ALA A 391 -8.97 33.61 2.44
N VAL A 392 -7.82 33.33 1.81
CA VAL A 392 -7.40 31.94 1.51
C VAL A 392 -7.16 31.17 2.80
N VAL A 393 -6.46 31.75 3.76
CA VAL A 393 -6.05 31.07 5.00
C VAL A 393 -7.26 30.79 5.90
N THR A 394 -8.13 31.78 6.13
CA THR A 394 -9.31 31.60 6.99
C THR A 394 -10.40 30.75 6.35
N GLY A 395 -10.47 30.72 5.01
CA GLY A 395 -11.38 29.84 4.28
C GLY A 395 -10.92 28.39 4.15
N ALA A 396 -9.67 28.08 4.54
CA ALA A 396 -9.10 26.73 4.38
C ALA A 396 -9.79 25.70 5.28
N ARG A 397 -10.15 26.08 6.53
CA ARG A 397 -10.86 25.20 7.46
C ARG A 397 -12.10 24.58 6.84
N ASP A 398 -12.97 25.38 6.27
CA ASP A 398 -14.25 24.91 5.74
C ASP A 398 -14.06 24.03 4.48
N LYS A 399 -13.03 24.31 3.67
CA LYS A 399 -12.67 23.48 2.52
C LYS A 399 -12.13 22.12 2.96
N VAL A 400 -11.22 22.10 3.93
CA VAL A 400 -10.69 20.87 4.53
C VAL A 400 -11.83 20.09 5.18
N ALA A 401 -12.69 20.73 5.96
CA ALA A 401 -13.81 20.10 6.64
C ALA A 401 -14.74 19.39 5.65
N LYS A 402 -15.10 20.04 4.55
CA LYS A 402 -15.95 19.44 3.52
C LYS A 402 -15.30 18.19 2.91
N LYS A 403 -13.99 18.23 2.62
CA LYS A 403 -13.27 17.08 2.08
C LYS A 403 -13.16 15.93 3.08
N MET A 404 -12.91 16.26 4.34
CA MET A 404 -12.83 15.25 5.41
C MET A 404 -14.19 14.61 5.75
N GLU A 405 -15.28 15.35 5.65
CA GLU A 405 -16.65 14.85 5.82
C GLU A 405 -16.96 13.77 4.76
N ASP A 406 -16.53 14.01 3.52
CA ASP A 406 -16.71 13.10 2.39
C ASP A 406 -15.60 12.03 2.29
N LEU A 407 -14.67 11.94 3.26
CA LEU A 407 -13.52 11.03 3.31
C LEU A 407 -12.49 11.22 2.16
N HIS A 408 -12.49 12.36 1.50
CA HIS A 408 -11.52 12.75 0.47
C HIS A 408 -10.23 13.29 1.08
N VAL A 409 -9.49 12.44 1.79
CA VAL A 409 -8.33 12.84 2.61
C VAL A 409 -7.18 13.42 1.76
N ALA A 410 -6.90 12.86 0.57
CA ALA A 410 -5.89 13.40 -0.33
C ALA A 410 -6.22 14.82 -0.80
N ASP A 411 -7.50 15.09 -1.09
CA ASP A 411 -7.97 16.43 -1.44
C ASP A 411 -7.87 17.38 -0.25
N ALA A 412 -8.18 16.90 0.97
CA ALA A 412 -8.07 17.70 2.19
C ALA A 412 -6.62 18.15 2.43
N ILE A 413 -5.64 17.28 2.29
CA ILE A 413 -4.21 17.64 2.37
C ILE A 413 -3.85 18.67 1.28
N SER A 414 -4.38 18.52 0.08
CA SER A 414 -4.14 19.45 -1.02
C SER A 414 -4.66 20.86 -0.72
N GLU A 415 -5.79 20.97 0.00
CA GLU A 415 -6.34 22.27 0.49
C GLU A 415 -5.44 22.87 1.59
N VAL A 416 -4.88 22.05 2.49
CA VAL A 416 -3.88 22.52 3.47
C VAL A 416 -2.64 23.06 2.76
N PHE A 417 -2.10 22.34 1.78
CA PHE A 417 -0.94 22.80 1.01
C PHE A 417 -1.24 24.02 0.14
N ALA A 418 -2.50 24.29 -0.21
CA ALA A 418 -2.89 25.54 -0.86
C ALA A 418 -2.62 26.78 0.03
N VAL A 419 -2.73 26.64 1.35
CA VAL A 419 -2.34 27.70 2.31
C VAL A 419 -0.84 27.99 2.19
N PHE A 420 0.00 26.97 2.22
CA PHE A 420 1.46 27.14 2.13
C PHE A 420 1.91 27.68 0.77
N ARG A 421 1.29 27.22 -0.32
CA ARG A 421 1.50 27.80 -1.66
C ARG A 421 1.10 29.27 -1.72
N ARG A 422 -0.02 29.65 -1.08
CA ARG A 422 -0.44 31.07 -1.00
C ARG A 422 0.56 31.91 -0.20
N CYS A 423 1.11 31.37 0.89
CA CYS A 423 2.14 32.04 1.68
C CYS A 423 3.43 32.26 0.84
N ASN A 424 3.89 31.25 0.08
CA ASN A 424 5.04 31.44 -0.81
C ASN A 424 4.79 32.52 -1.86
N LYS A 425 3.61 32.49 -2.51
CA LYS A 425 3.21 33.52 -3.46
C LYS A 425 3.18 34.92 -2.80
N TYR A 426 2.69 35.01 -1.56
CA TYR A 426 2.67 36.27 -0.80
C TYR A 426 4.07 36.82 -0.53
N ILE A 427 5.05 35.95 -0.26
CA ILE A 427 6.47 36.39 -0.15
C ILE A 427 6.95 36.97 -1.48
N ASP A 428 6.62 36.36 -2.60
CA ASP A 428 7.04 36.82 -3.92
C ASP A 428 6.35 38.13 -4.33
N GLU A 429 5.07 38.32 -3.96
CA GLU A 429 4.29 39.56 -4.22
C GLU A 429 4.73 40.72 -3.35
N THR A 430 5.14 40.47 -2.09
CA THR A 430 5.52 41.53 -1.14
C THR A 430 7.00 41.86 -1.14
N GLU A 431 7.83 41.01 -1.76
CA GLU A 431 9.27 41.19 -1.87
C GLU A 431 9.96 41.68 -0.58
N PRO A 432 9.90 40.95 0.57
CA PRO A 432 10.43 41.41 1.87
C PRO A 432 11.87 41.90 1.83
N TRP A 433 12.69 41.33 0.94
CA TRP A 433 14.10 41.73 0.71
C TRP A 433 14.26 43.09 0.03
N VAL A 434 13.19 43.57 -0.66
CA VAL A 434 13.13 44.93 -1.22
C VAL A 434 12.67 45.90 -0.15
N LEU A 435 11.61 45.57 0.59
CA LEU A 435 11.08 46.35 1.72
C LEU A 435 12.21 46.62 2.76
N ALA A 436 13.07 45.63 3.01
CA ALA A 436 14.16 45.75 3.98
C ALA A 436 15.30 46.74 3.57
N LYS A 437 15.30 47.31 2.38
CA LYS A 437 16.32 48.26 1.91
C LYS A 437 16.01 49.70 2.30
N ASP A 438 14.78 50.00 2.73
CA ASP A 438 14.32 51.36 3.06
C ASP A 438 13.60 51.35 4.41
N GLU A 439 14.14 52.13 5.37
CA GLU A 439 13.56 52.25 6.73
C GLU A 439 12.12 52.74 6.73
N ALA A 440 11.69 53.49 5.68
CA ALA A 440 10.33 53.93 5.54
C ALA A 440 9.31 52.72 5.40
N HIS A 441 9.80 51.57 4.95
CA HIS A 441 9.01 50.34 4.77
C HIS A 441 9.16 49.33 5.93
N GLU A 442 9.91 49.66 7.00
CA GLU A 442 10.14 48.77 8.14
C GLU A 442 8.84 48.22 8.75
N LYS A 443 7.84 49.10 8.99
CA LYS A 443 6.53 48.66 9.50
C LYS A 443 5.79 47.74 8.55
N ARG A 444 5.85 48.03 7.25
CA ARG A 444 5.24 47.16 6.23
C ARG A 444 5.91 45.78 6.21
N LEU A 445 7.24 45.73 6.28
CA LEU A 445 7.99 44.49 6.40
C LEU A 445 7.60 43.70 7.65
N GLY A 446 7.45 44.37 8.80
CA GLY A 446 6.97 43.75 10.03
C GLY A 446 5.61 43.11 9.88
N GLU A 447 4.65 43.79 9.24
CA GLU A 447 3.31 43.29 8.97
C GLU A 447 3.34 42.05 8.04
N VAL A 448 4.19 42.09 7.02
CA VAL A 448 4.38 40.93 6.09
C VAL A 448 4.83 39.68 6.86
N LEU A 449 5.83 39.82 7.74
CA LEU A 449 6.33 38.69 8.54
C LEU A 449 5.31 38.21 9.58
N TYR A 450 4.55 39.11 10.16
CA TYR A 450 3.44 38.77 11.05
C TYR A 450 2.36 37.96 10.32
N ASN A 451 1.92 38.42 9.16
CA ASN A 451 0.92 37.75 8.35
C ASN A 451 1.40 36.33 7.93
N LEU A 452 2.69 36.18 7.60
CA LEU A 452 3.26 34.88 7.30
C LEU A 452 3.29 33.96 8.53
N ALA A 453 3.71 34.44 9.69
CA ALA A 453 3.74 33.65 10.93
C ALA A 453 2.33 33.16 11.31
N GLU A 454 1.33 34.05 11.22
CA GLU A 454 -0.07 33.69 11.48
C GLU A 454 -0.59 32.67 10.47
N ALA A 455 -0.40 32.90 9.16
CA ALA A 455 -0.85 32.01 8.10
C ALA A 455 -0.22 30.61 8.20
N ILE A 456 1.10 30.55 8.48
CA ILE A 456 1.82 29.30 8.68
C ILE A 456 1.29 28.56 9.93
N THR A 457 0.98 29.28 11.01
CA THR A 457 0.43 28.70 12.23
C THR A 457 -0.94 28.06 11.97
N ILE A 458 -1.83 28.73 11.23
CA ILE A 458 -3.14 28.17 10.84
C ILE A 458 -2.95 26.95 9.93
N GLY A 459 -2.08 27.06 8.91
CA GLY A 459 -1.75 25.94 8.01
C GLY A 459 -1.15 24.73 8.76
N ALA A 460 -0.25 24.96 9.72
CA ALA A 460 0.32 23.91 10.56
C ALA A 460 -0.75 23.25 11.46
N SER A 461 -1.70 24.03 11.97
CA SER A 461 -2.80 23.50 12.79
C SER A 461 -3.73 22.60 11.97
N LEU A 462 -4.02 22.96 10.73
CA LEU A 462 -4.75 22.09 9.79
C LEU A 462 -3.95 20.85 9.42
N LEU A 463 -2.63 20.95 9.36
CA LEU A 463 -1.72 19.86 9.00
C LEU A 463 -1.58 18.81 10.12
N GLU A 464 -1.87 19.16 11.39
CA GLU A 464 -1.63 18.30 12.55
C GLU A 464 -2.29 16.92 12.46
N SER A 465 -3.48 16.85 11.88
CA SER A 465 -4.19 15.57 11.69
C SER A 465 -3.48 14.62 10.70
N PHE A 466 -2.68 15.15 9.80
CA PHE A 466 -1.99 14.41 8.74
C PHE A 466 -0.51 14.17 9.06
N LEU A 467 0.20 15.24 9.49
CA LEU A 467 1.63 15.26 9.78
C LEU A 467 1.87 15.83 11.19
N PRO A 468 1.57 15.05 12.24
CA PRO A 468 1.51 15.55 13.61
C PRO A 468 2.85 16.07 14.13
N GLU A 469 3.97 15.41 13.82
CA GLU A 469 5.29 15.85 14.27
C GLU A 469 5.74 17.14 13.59
N THR A 470 5.51 17.24 12.30
CA THR A 470 5.85 18.41 11.49
C THR A 470 5.06 19.64 11.96
N ALA A 471 3.76 19.48 12.22
CA ALA A 471 2.92 20.56 12.74
C ALA A 471 3.45 21.12 14.07
N GLN A 472 3.81 20.23 15.00
CA GLN A 472 4.38 20.62 16.30
C GLN A 472 5.78 21.29 16.15
N LYS A 473 6.62 20.79 15.25
CA LYS A 473 7.93 21.40 14.94
C LYS A 473 7.76 22.82 14.37
N ILE A 474 6.79 23.03 13.48
CA ILE A 474 6.47 24.36 12.94
C ILE A 474 6.06 25.31 14.06
N ALA A 475 5.10 24.87 14.91
CA ALA A 475 4.65 25.66 16.05
C ALA A 475 5.82 26.02 17.00
N GLY A 476 6.70 25.06 17.28
CA GLY A 476 7.91 25.25 18.07
C GLY A 476 8.86 26.29 17.45
N GLN A 477 9.09 26.26 16.15
CA GLN A 477 9.96 27.22 15.45
C GLN A 477 9.38 28.63 15.44
N LEU A 478 8.07 28.75 15.35
CA LEU A 478 7.35 30.02 15.45
C LEU A 478 7.11 30.45 16.91
N ASN A 479 7.52 29.63 17.89
CA ASN A 479 7.29 29.83 19.32
C ASN A 479 5.83 30.12 19.65
N THR A 480 4.92 29.35 19.09
CA THR A 480 3.47 29.51 19.23
C THR A 480 2.81 28.16 19.51
N LYS A 481 1.51 28.15 19.73
CA LYS A 481 0.70 26.95 19.86
C LYS A 481 -0.14 26.72 18.61
N LEU A 482 -0.39 25.47 18.27
CA LEU A 482 -1.37 25.15 17.25
C LEU A 482 -2.76 25.66 17.68
N ARG A 483 -3.56 26.05 16.70
CA ARG A 483 -4.92 26.58 16.91
C ARG A 483 -5.89 25.44 17.17
N THR A 484 -6.90 25.70 18.00
CA THR A 484 -8.07 24.83 18.10
C THR A 484 -8.91 24.94 16.82
N PHE A 485 -9.75 23.94 16.56
CA PHE A 485 -10.59 23.91 15.36
C PHE A 485 -11.46 25.17 15.20
N ASP A 486 -11.99 25.71 16.30
CA ASP A 486 -12.84 26.92 16.32
C ASP A 486 -12.07 28.23 16.11
N GLU A 487 -10.75 28.17 16.07
CA GLU A 487 -9.87 29.32 15.85
C GLU A 487 -9.28 29.35 14.42
N LEU A 488 -9.46 28.29 13.62
CA LEU A 488 -8.84 28.17 12.30
C LEU A 488 -9.40 29.13 11.24
N ASP A 489 -10.58 29.70 11.47
CA ASP A 489 -11.21 30.72 10.62
C ASP A 489 -10.93 32.16 11.09
N LYS A 490 -10.08 32.32 12.11
CA LYS A 490 -9.73 33.61 12.68
C LYS A 490 -8.28 33.97 12.36
N PHE A 491 -8.07 35.18 11.86
CA PHE A 491 -6.74 35.69 11.56
C PHE A 491 -6.33 36.74 12.58
N GLY A 492 -5.05 36.80 12.96
CA GLY A 492 -4.53 37.79 13.89
C GLY A 492 -4.46 37.33 15.35
N LEU A 493 -4.42 36.02 15.58
CA LEU A 493 -4.27 35.42 16.91
C LEU A 493 -2.79 35.10 17.26
N TYR A 494 -1.85 35.26 16.33
CA TYR A 494 -0.43 35.14 16.64
C TYR A 494 -0.03 36.32 17.55
N GLU A 495 0.69 36.01 18.64
CA GLU A 495 1.03 37.04 19.63
C GLU A 495 2.02 38.05 19.05
N SER A 496 1.61 39.33 18.99
CA SER A 496 2.45 40.42 18.51
C SER A 496 3.61 40.68 19.48
N GLY A 497 4.83 40.73 18.96
CA GLY A 497 6.04 40.84 19.76
C GLY A 497 6.65 39.49 20.15
N ASN A 498 6.05 38.38 19.72
CA ASN A 498 6.60 37.03 19.93
C ASN A 498 7.91 36.87 19.19
N GLN A 499 8.82 36.07 19.77
CA GLN A 499 10.15 35.82 19.23
C GLN A 499 10.24 34.38 18.69
N VAL A 500 10.51 34.24 17.40
CA VAL A 500 10.77 32.93 16.77
C VAL A 500 12.13 32.38 17.21
N VAL A 501 12.38 31.10 16.99
CA VAL A 501 13.68 30.47 17.29
C VAL A 501 14.83 31.22 16.58
N GLU A 502 15.96 31.32 17.22
CA GLU A 502 17.16 31.99 16.64
C GLU A 502 17.67 31.26 15.40
N LYS A 503 17.70 29.92 15.44
CA LYS A 503 18.17 29.08 14.35
C LYS A 503 17.06 28.10 13.97
N PRO A 504 16.47 28.24 12.77
CA PRO A 504 15.45 27.31 12.31
C PRO A 504 16.03 25.91 12.06
N GLU A 505 15.28 24.89 12.45
CA GLU A 505 15.54 23.50 12.06
C GLU A 505 15.07 23.29 10.61
N ILE A 506 15.86 22.57 9.83
CA ILE A 506 15.43 22.14 8.48
C ILE A 506 14.42 20.99 8.65
N LEU A 507 13.14 21.27 8.39
CA LEU A 507 12.07 20.28 8.53
C LEU A 507 12.26 19.13 7.55
N PHE A 508 12.58 19.43 6.30
CA PHE A 508 12.82 18.47 5.23
C PHE A 508 14.01 18.91 4.38
N ALA A 509 15.11 18.18 4.47
CA ALA A 509 16.29 18.39 3.65
C ALA A 509 16.04 17.83 2.24
N ARG A 510 16.38 18.59 1.20
CA ARG A 510 16.22 18.14 -0.19
C ARG A 510 17.02 16.87 -0.43
N LEU A 511 16.40 15.89 -1.08
CA LEU A 511 16.98 14.60 -1.42
C LEU A 511 17.61 14.62 -2.81
N ASP A 512 18.78 13.99 -2.95
CA ASP A 512 19.35 13.65 -4.26
C ASP A 512 18.96 12.22 -4.64
N ALA A 513 18.25 12.05 -5.75
CA ALA A 513 17.84 10.74 -6.24
C ALA A 513 19.04 9.81 -6.48
N LYS A 514 20.20 10.36 -6.86
CA LYS A 514 21.44 9.57 -7.06
C LYS A 514 22.01 8.98 -5.76
N GLU A 515 21.64 9.53 -4.61
CA GLU A 515 22.06 9.03 -3.30
C GLU A 515 21.01 8.09 -2.70
N VAL A 516 19.72 8.30 -3.02
CA VAL A 516 18.63 7.53 -2.43
C VAL A 516 18.36 6.24 -3.20
N LEU A 517 18.30 6.28 -4.56
CA LEU A 517 17.96 5.11 -5.36
C LEU A 517 18.92 3.92 -5.18
N PRO A 518 20.25 4.09 -5.06
CA PRO A 518 21.13 2.97 -4.75
C PRO A 518 20.81 2.28 -3.41
N LYS A 519 20.43 3.04 -2.38
CA LYS A 519 20.01 2.48 -1.08
C LYS A 519 18.71 1.68 -1.22
N VAL A 520 17.81 2.12 -2.07
CA VAL A 520 16.58 1.37 -2.40
C VAL A 520 16.92 0.05 -3.08
N GLU A 521 17.84 0.05 -4.04
CA GLU A 521 18.28 -1.16 -4.72
C GLU A 521 18.92 -2.17 -3.73
N GLU A 522 19.72 -1.68 -2.78
CA GLU A 522 20.28 -2.52 -1.69
C GLU A 522 19.17 -3.13 -0.81
N ILE A 523 18.15 -2.34 -0.43
CA ILE A 523 17.01 -2.82 0.36
C ILE A 523 16.25 -3.89 -0.42
N GLN A 524 15.94 -3.65 -1.69
CA GLN A 524 15.22 -4.61 -2.52
C GLN A 524 16.00 -5.91 -2.74
N ALA A 525 17.31 -5.81 -2.94
CA ALA A 525 18.18 -6.98 -3.06
C ALA A 525 18.22 -7.81 -1.76
N ALA A 526 18.30 -7.13 -0.60
CA ALA A 526 18.25 -7.80 0.71
C ALA A 526 16.89 -8.50 0.95
N GLN A 527 15.78 -7.84 0.65
CA GLN A 527 14.43 -8.42 0.76
C GLN A 527 14.25 -9.64 -0.15
N LYS A 528 14.75 -9.57 -1.38
CA LYS A 528 14.71 -10.69 -2.32
C LYS A 528 15.49 -11.88 -1.80
N LYS A 529 16.70 -11.65 -1.29
CA LYS A 529 17.55 -12.69 -0.71
C LYS A 529 16.88 -13.34 0.51
N GLU A 530 16.34 -12.54 1.44
CA GLU A 530 15.60 -13.04 2.60
C GLU A 530 14.39 -13.89 2.18
N PHE A 531 13.64 -13.48 1.18
CA PHE A 531 12.52 -14.24 0.64
C PHE A 531 12.98 -15.58 0.02
N GLU A 532 14.06 -15.59 -0.75
CA GLU A 532 14.61 -16.80 -1.34
C GLU A 532 15.13 -17.78 -0.26
N GLU A 533 15.77 -17.26 0.80
CA GLU A 533 16.20 -18.04 1.96
C GLU A 533 14.99 -18.63 2.72
N GLU A 534 13.92 -17.84 2.92
CA GLU A 534 12.67 -18.31 3.51
C GLU A 534 12.05 -19.44 2.67
N GLN A 535 12.02 -19.31 1.34
CA GLN A 535 11.48 -20.32 0.43
C GLN A 535 12.32 -21.60 0.39
N ARG A 536 13.66 -21.50 0.50
CA ARG A 536 14.54 -22.66 0.61
C ARG A 536 14.34 -23.39 1.94
N ALA A 537 14.24 -22.66 3.04
CA ALA A 537 13.96 -23.24 4.35
C ALA A 537 12.60 -23.97 4.39
N LEU A 538 11.64 -23.55 3.58
CA LEU A 538 10.33 -24.17 3.43
C LEU A 538 10.32 -25.32 2.41
N GLY A 539 11.45 -25.60 1.72
CA GLY A 539 11.55 -26.62 0.67
C GLY A 539 10.80 -26.26 -0.62
N GLU A 540 10.42 -24.99 -0.80
CA GLU A 540 9.71 -24.48 -1.99
C GLU A 540 10.68 -24.04 -3.10
N LEU A 541 11.95 -23.78 -2.75
CA LEU A 541 13.07 -23.62 -3.68
C LEU A 541 14.13 -24.69 -3.40
N PRO A 542 14.86 -25.16 -4.43
CA PRO A 542 16.00 -26.07 -4.23
C PRO A 542 17.01 -25.42 -3.27
N GLU A 543 17.67 -26.26 -2.45
CA GLU A 543 18.85 -25.79 -1.72
C GLU A 543 19.81 -25.17 -2.73
N GLU A 544 20.37 -24.01 -2.37
CA GLU A 544 21.48 -23.44 -3.11
C GLU A 544 22.66 -24.44 -2.97
N GLN A 545 22.75 -25.37 -3.91
CA GLN A 545 24.02 -25.96 -4.14
C GLN A 545 24.91 -24.79 -4.49
N ALA A 546 25.89 -24.50 -3.65
CA ALA A 546 27.02 -23.71 -4.07
C ALA A 546 27.57 -24.44 -5.29
N GLU A 547 27.08 -24.11 -6.48
CA GLU A 547 27.81 -24.36 -7.70
C GLU A 547 29.11 -23.60 -7.48
N ALA A 548 30.13 -24.32 -7.01
CA ALA A 548 31.46 -23.88 -7.21
C ALA A 548 31.51 -23.61 -8.72
N GLU A 549 31.56 -22.32 -9.12
CA GLU A 549 31.88 -21.99 -10.50
C GLU A 549 33.17 -22.77 -10.80
N GLU A 550 33.04 -23.90 -11.51
CA GLU A 550 34.18 -24.60 -12.00
C GLU A 550 34.87 -23.65 -12.96
N ALA A 551 35.97 -23.10 -12.51
CA ALA A 551 36.79 -22.24 -13.33
C ALA A 551 37.24 -23.09 -14.54
N ILE A 552 36.78 -22.75 -15.73
CA ILE A 552 37.17 -23.41 -16.97
C ILE A 552 38.43 -22.74 -17.48
N ASP A 553 39.57 -23.36 -17.28
CA ASP A 553 40.84 -22.92 -17.85
C ASP A 553 40.93 -23.34 -19.33
N ILE A 554 40.71 -22.36 -20.23
CA ILE A 554 40.91 -22.55 -21.67
C ILE A 554 42.38 -22.32 -22.03
N GLU A 555 42.99 -23.18 -22.84
CA GLU A 555 44.33 -22.90 -23.38
C GLU A 555 44.34 -21.53 -24.10
N PRO A 556 45.20 -20.60 -23.67
CA PRO A 556 45.26 -19.27 -24.25
C PRO A 556 45.72 -19.39 -25.74
N LYS A 557 45.01 -18.67 -26.60
CA LYS A 557 45.40 -18.48 -28.00
C LYS A 557 46.44 -17.35 -28.09
N GLU A 558 47.10 -17.25 -29.25
CA GLU A 558 48.01 -16.16 -29.55
C GLU A 558 47.31 -14.80 -29.36
N GLU A 559 48.00 -13.83 -28.75
CA GLU A 559 47.56 -12.47 -28.62
C GLU A 559 47.30 -11.85 -29.97
N ILE A 560 46.15 -11.14 -30.11
CA ILE A 560 45.78 -10.42 -31.31
C ILE A 560 45.90 -8.88 -31.06
N ALA A 561 46.28 -8.14 -32.08
CA ALA A 561 46.25 -6.69 -32.01
C ALA A 561 44.78 -6.17 -32.02
N TYR A 562 44.56 -4.99 -31.44
CA TYR A 562 43.27 -4.32 -31.47
C TYR A 562 42.72 -4.17 -32.87
N ASP A 563 43.55 -3.89 -33.87
CA ASP A 563 43.21 -3.81 -35.27
C ASP A 563 42.70 -5.13 -35.85
N ASP A 564 43.10 -6.29 -35.30
CA ASP A 564 42.60 -7.57 -35.72
C ASP A 564 41.22 -7.85 -35.14
N PHE A 565 40.97 -7.44 -33.91
CA PHE A 565 39.62 -7.45 -33.30
C PHE A 565 38.62 -6.55 -34.06
N MET A 566 39.03 -5.37 -34.44
CA MET A 566 38.24 -4.40 -35.20
C MET A 566 37.87 -4.86 -36.62
N LYS A 567 38.48 -5.90 -37.13
CA LYS A 567 38.07 -6.56 -38.39
C LYS A 567 36.83 -7.42 -38.23
N MET A 568 36.47 -7.81 -37.01
CA MET A 568 35.28 -8.58 -36.71
C MET A 568 34.10 -7.63 -36.41
N GLN A 569 32.93 -7.92 -36.96
CA GLN A 569 31.74 -7.14 -36.70
C GLN A 569 30.68 -7.98 -36.01
N PHE A 570 30.37 -7.61 -34.78
CA PHE A 570 29.34 -8.27 -33.98
C PHE A 570 28.09 -7.39 -33.89
N GLN A 571 26.91 -8.00 -34.03
CA GLN A 571 25.61 -7.29 -33.92
C GLN A 571 24.59 -8.16 -33.18
N VAL A 572 23.59 -7.51 -32.59
CA VAL A 572 22.42 -8.18 -32.02
C VAL A 572 21.49 -8.57 -33.16
N GLY A 573 21.16 -9.86 -33.25
CA GLY A 573 20.17 -10.40 -34.18
C GLY A 573 18.91 -10.86 -33.47
N GLU A 574 17.81 -10.95 -34.19
CA GLU A 574 16.55 -11.56 -33.73
C GLU A 574 16.21 -12.75 -34.63
N ILE A 575 16.06 -13.92 -34.02
CA ILE A 575 15.69 -15.13 -34.77
C ILE A 575 14.21 -15.05 -35.11
N ILE A 576 13.89 -14.91 -36.39
CA ILE A 576 12.51 -14.79 -36.89
C ILE A 576 11.93 -16.11 -37.41
N ALA A 577 12.77 -17.05 -37.75
CA ALA A 577 12.41 -18.43 -38.12
C ALA A 577 13.59 -19.36 -37.86
N CYS A 578 13.30 -20.62 -37.54
CA CYS A 578 14.31 -21.65 -37.34
C CYS A 578 13.76 -23.02 -37.78
N GLU A 579 14.61 -23.81 -38.42
CA GLU A 579 14.29 -25.19 -38.84
C GLU A 579 15.45 -26.13 -38.64
N ALA A 580 15.18 -27.41 -38.53
CA ALA A 580 16.21 -28.45 -38.45
C ALA A 580 16.76 -28.75 -39.85
N VAL A 581 18.09 -28.83 -39.99
CA VAL A 581 18.72 -29.21 -41.25
C VAL A 581 18.51 -30.73 -41.47
N GLU A 582 17.78 -31.10 -42.53
CA GLU A 582 17.39 -32.50 -42.82
C GLU A 582 18.59 -33.47 -42.87
N LYS A 583 19.72 -33.02 -43.44
CA LYS A 583 20.93 -33.83 -43.61
C LYS A 583 21.85 -33.87 -42.39
N SER A 584 21.42 -33.30 -41.26
CA SER A 584 22.25 -33.24 -40.04
C SER A 584 21.41 -33.38 -38.76
N LYS A 585 21.90 -34.25 -37.86
CA LYS A 585 21.34 -34.40 -36.52
C LYS A 585 21.81 -33.30 -35.54
N LYS A 586 22.77 -32.48 -35.94
CA LYS A 586 23.44 -31.49 -35.08
C LYS A 586 23.10 -30.02 -35.41
N LEU A 587 22.55 -29.76 -36.61
CA LEU A 587 22.44 -28.43 -37.15
C LEU A 587 21.00 -27.90 -37.13
N LEU A 588 20.87 -26.64 -36.73
CA LEU A 588 19.68 -25.77 -36.93
C LEU A 588 20.02 -24.68 -37.95
N CYS A 589 19.06 -24.36 -38.81
CA CYS A 589 19.11 -23.26 -39.77
C CYS A 589 18.17 -22.15 -39.29
N SER A 590 18.72 -21.01 -38.90
CA SER A 590 18.00 -19.87 -38.40
C SER A 590 17.98 -18.71 -39.39
N GLN A 591 16.81 -18.07 -39.56
CA GLN A 591 16.69 -16.80 -40.26
C GLN A 591 16.81 -15.72 -39.19
N VAL A 592 17.88 -14.92 -39.24
CA VAL A 592 18.22 -13.94 -38.22
C VAL A 592 18.06 -12.54 -38.80
N LYS A 593 17.14 -11.78 -38.27
CA LYS A 593 16.94 -10.37 -38.61
C LYS A 593 18.01 -9.53 -37.89
N ILE A 594 18.80 -8.76 -38.65
CA ILE A 594 19.85 -7.87 -38.16
C ILE A 594 19.62 -6.50 -38.77
N GLY A 595 19.02 -5.58 -38.00
CA GLY A 595 18.55 -4.30 -38.55
C GLY A 595 17.48 -4.49 -39.66
N SER A 596 17.74 -4.00 -40.86
CA SER A 596 16.87 -4.17 -42.03
C SER A 596 17.15 -5.44 -42.84
N GLN A 597 18.22 -6.19 -42.54
CA GLN A 597 18.63 -7.39 -43.25
C GLN A 597 18.21 -8.66 -42.53
N VAL A 598 18.03 -9.74 -43.30
CA VAL A 598 17.86 -11.09 -42.76
C VAL A 598 19.03 -11.95 -43.31
N LYS A 599 19.73 -12.61 -42.38
CA LYS A 599 20.80 -13.54 -42.71
C LYS A 599 20.42 -14.94 -42.35
N GLN A 600 20.75 -15.91 -43.21
CA GLN A 600 20.62 -17.31 -42.89
C GLN A 600 21.87 -17.78 -42.18
N ILE A 601 21.70 -18.34 -40.97
CA ILE A 601 22.83 -18.83 -40.14
C ILE A 601 22.57 -20.26 -39.72
N VAL A 602 23.55 -21.12 -39.96
CA VAL A 602 23.52 -22.54 -39.59
C VAL A 602 24.40 -22.75 -38.36
N SER A 603 23.84 -23.33 -37.31
CA SER A 603 24.53 -23.52 -36.02
C SER A 603 24.41 -24.92 -35.49
N GLY A 604 25.47 -25.41 -34.83
CA GLY A 604 25.59 -26.77 -34.29
C GLY A 604 24.88 -27.03 -32.96
N ILE A 605 23.73 -26.43 -32.74
CA ILE A 605 23.08 -26.34 -31.42
C ILE A 605 21.79 -27.17 -31.29
N ARG A 606 21.47 -28.04 -32.29
CA ARG A 606 20.25 -28.85 -32.31
C ARG A 606 20.12 -29.82 -31.13
N LYS A 607 21.23 -30.17 -30.45
CA LYS A 607 21.21 -30.99 -29.25
C LYS A 607 20.64 -30.22 -28.03
N TYR A 608 20.80 -28.90 -28.03
CA TYR A 608 20.54 -28.02 -26.88
C TYR A 608 19.29 -27.16 -27.05
N TYR A 609 18.83 -26.91 -28.28
CA TYR A 609 17.69 -26.09 -28.60
C TYR A 609 16.79 -26.72 -29.65
N THR A 610 15.49 -26.58 -29.50
CA THR A 610 14.52 -26.90 -30.55
C THR A 610 14.30 -25.72 -31.49
N PRO A 611 13.84 -25.92 -32.74
CA PRO A 611 13.51 -24.85 -33.65
C PRO A 611 12.51 -23.84 -33.07
N GLU A 612 11.51 -24.30 -32.31
CA GLU A 612 10.46 -23.52 -31.69
C GLU A 612 11.02 -22.61 -30.59
N GLU A 613 11.94 -23.12 -29.78
CA GLU A 613 12.61 -22.35 -28.72
C GLU A 613 13.53 -21.25 -29.25
N MET A 614 14.00 -21.39 -30.48
CA MET A 614 14.89 -20.41 -31.10
C MET A 614 14.18 -19.15 -31.57
N VAL A 615 12.94 -19.26 -32.02
CA VAL A 615 12.18 -18.13 -32.60
C VAL A 615 11.88 -17.08 -31.52
N GLY A 616 12.18 -15.82 -31.85
CA GLY A 616 12.00 -14.67 -30.97
C GLY A 616 13.20 -14.34 -30.07
N LYS A 617 14.21 -15.24 -29.97
CA LYS A 617 15.42 -14.96 -29.17
C LYS A 617 16.27 -13.85 -29.81
N LYS A 618 16.79 -12.99 -28.93
CA LYS A 618 17.87 -12.04 -29.28
C LYS A 618 19.20 -12.74 -29.08
N VAL A 619 20.07 -12.69 -30.06
CA VAL A 619 21.34 -13.41 -30.09
C VAL A 619 22.50 -12.52 -30.53
N MET A 620 23.71 -12.83 -30.10
CA MET A 620 24.93 -12.19 -30.56
C MET A 620 25.42 -12.89 -31.84
N VAL A 621 25.71 -12.11 -32.87
CA VAL A 621 26.04 -12.61 -34.21
C VAL A 621 27.31 -11.97 -34.74
N LEU A 622 28.27 -12.80 -35.18
CA LEU A 622 29.38 -12.36 -36.03
C LEU A 622 28.85 -12.24 -37.48
N VAL A 623 28.69 -11.03 -37.97
CA VAL A 623 27.92 -10.73 -39.19
C VAL A 623 28.75 -10.59 -40.46
N ASN A 624 30.06 -10.41 -40.34
CA ASN A 624 30.96 -10.22 -41.48
C ASN A 624 31.85 -11.45 -41.77
N LEU A 625 31.44 -12.61 -41.27
CA LEU A 625 32.11 -13.88 -41.62
C LEU A 625 31.84 -14.24 -43.08
N LYS A 626 32.86 -14.77 -43.80
CA LYS A 626 32.67 -15.26 -45.17
C LYS A 626 31.62 -16.39 -45.19
N PRO A 627 30.63 -16.33 -46.09
CA PRO A 627 29.61 -17.35 -46.16
C PRO A 627 30.23 -18.76 -46.42
N ALA A 628 29.72 -19.73 -45.70
CA ALA A 628 30.17 -21.12 -45.79
C ALA A 628 28.97 -22.10 -45.90
N LYS A 629 29.16 -23.26 -46.56
CA LYS A 629 28.12 -24.29 -46.63
C LYS A 629 28.35 -25.35 -45.56
N LEU A 630 27.34 -25.52 -44.68
CA LEU A 630 27.31 -26.53 -43.64
C LEU A 630 26.22 -27.56 -43.97
N ALA A 631 26.58 -28.83 -44.15
CA ALA A 631 25.70 -29.91 -44.64
C ALA A 631 24.86 -29.54 -45.89
N GLY A 632 25.44 -28.68 -46.77
CA GLY A 632 24.81 -28.23 -48.01
C GLY A 632 23.96 -26.96 -47.89
N VAL A 633 23.73 -26.43 -46.67
CA VAL A 633 23.00 -25.22 -46.40
C VAL A 633 23.97 -24.07 -46.19
N LEU A 634 23.70 -22.89 -46.80
CA LEU A 634 24.55 -21.70 -46.71
C LEU A 634 24.40 -21.05 -45.34
N SER A 635 25.51 -20.72 -44.68
CA SER A 635 25.56 -19.89 -43.46
C SER A 635 26.28 -18.60 -43.78
N GLU A 636 25.64 -17.45 -43.47
CA GLU A 636 26.13 -16.09 -43.77
C GLU A 636 26.63 -15.34 -42.54
N GLY A 637 26.88 -16.05 -41.45
CA GLY A 637 27.38 -15.54 -40.17
C GLY A 637 27.50 -16.66 -39.15
N MET A 638 27.76 -16.30 -37.90
CA MET A 638 27.91 -17.26 -36.79
C MET A 638 27.17 -16.73 -35.55
N LEU A 639 26.35 -17.57 -34.91
CA LEU A 639 25.82 -17.32 -33.57
C LEU A 639 26.93 -17.59 -32.55
N LEU A 640 27.04 -16.72 -31.54
CA LEU A 640 27.98 -16.92 -30.45
C LEU A 640 27.32 -17.77 -29.34
N CYS A 641 28.06 -18.75 -28.85
CA CYS A 641 27.69 -19.59 -27.74
C CYS A 641 28.86 -19.70 -26.77
N ALA A 642 28.51 -19.75 -25.47
CA ALA A 642 29.44 -20.20 -24.44
C ALA A 642 29.36 -21.75 -24.34
N GLU A 643 30.48 -22.42 -24.04
CA GLU A 643 30.60 -23.87 -23.84
C GLU A 643 31.16 -24.12 -22.46
N ASP A 644 30.53 -25.00 -21.68
CA ASP A 644 31.04 -25.43 -20.37
C ASP A 644 32.06 -26.59 -20.49
N ALA A 645 32.63 -27.00 -19.35
CA ALA A 645 33.61 -28.09 -19.30
C ALA A 645 33.05 -29.45 -19.77
N GLU A 646 31.74 -29.61 -19.74
CA GLU A 646 31.04 -30.85 -20.17
C GLU A 646 30.61 -30.79 -21.64
N GLY A 647 30.86 -29.67 -22.31
CA GLY A 647 30.52 -29.46 -23.72
C GLY A 647 29.06 -29.04 -23.95
N ASN A 648 28.36 -28.54 -22.93
CA ASN A 648 27.03 -27.95 -23.10
C ASN A 648 27.16 -26.53 -23.66
N LEU A 649 26.24 -26.17 -24.57
CA LEU A 649 26.27 -24.89 -25.26
C LEU A 649 25.12 -24.01 -24.82
N ALA A 650 25.41 -22.74 -24.45
CA ALA A 650 24.44 -21.71 -24.20
C ALA A 650 24.60 -20.56 -25.20
N LEU A 651 23.47 -20.07 -25.78
CA LEU A 651 23.46 -18.92 -26.67
C LEU A 651 23.81 -17.63 -25.89
N MET A 652 24.73 -16.83 -26.42
CA MET A 652 25.03 -15.52 -25.89
C MET A 652 23.90 -14.54 -26.28
N THR A 653 23.30 -13.94 -25.28
CA THR A 653 22.16 -13.00 -25.42
C THR A 653 22.47 -11.70 -24.71
N PRO A 654 21.94 -10.54 -25.18
CA PRO A 654 22.08 -9.29 -24.42
C PRO A 654 21.25 -9.35 -23.14
N GLU A 655 21.83 -9.00 -22.01
CA GLU A 655 21.16 -8.94 -20.69
C GLU A 655 20.00 -7.92 -20.69
N LYS A 656 20.19 -6.79 -21.36
CA LYS A 656 19.17 -5.74 -21.46
C LYS A 656 18.48 -5.78 -22.83
N LYS A 657 17.26 -5.26 -22.88
CA LYS A 657 16.50 -5.18 -24.13
C LYS A 657 17.22 -4.31 -25.16
N MET A 658 17.74 -4.92 -26.23
CA MET A 658 18.44 -4.25 -27.32
C MET A 658 17.70 -4.41 -28.64
N PRO A 659 17.70 -3.39 -29.53
CA PRO A 659 17.13 -3.50 -30.86
C PRO A 659 17.98 -4.45 -31.73
N SER A 660 17.33 -5.13 -32.68
CA SER A 660 18.03 -5.90 -33.72
C SER A 660 18.88 -4.95 -34.58
N GLY A 661 20.14 -5.32 -34.83
CA GLY A 661 21.12 -4.51 -35.54
C GLY A 661 22.02 -3.65 -34.63
N ALA A 662 21.80 -3.63 -33.31
CA ALA A 662 22.69 -2.93 -32.39
C ALA A 662 24.12 -3.53 -32.49
N GLU A 663 25.11 -2.65 -32.57
CA GLU A 663 26.53 -3.06 -32.63
C GLU A 663 27.01 -3.53 -31.24
N ILE A 664 27.84 -4.54 -31.24
CA ILE A 664 28.50 -5.07 -30.05
C ILE A 664 29.98 -4.68 -30.17
N CYS A 665 30.43 -3.81 -29.25
CA CYS A 665 31.76 -3.23 -29.25
C CYS A 665 32.49 -3.48 -27.92
#